data_9011fea6c37374266789783c325b5f9e
#
_entry.id   9011fea6c37374266789783c325b5f9e
#
_cell.length_a   1.000
_cell.length_b   1.000
_cell.length_c   1.000
_cell.angle_alpha   90.00
_cell.angle_beta   90.00
_cell.angle_gamma   90.00
#
_symmetry.space_group_name_H-M   'P 1'
#
loop_
_entity.id
_entity.type
_entity.pdbx_description
1 polymer ?
#
loop_
_entity_poly.entity_id
_entity_poly.type
_entity_poly.pdbx_seq_one_letter_code
_entity_poly.pdbx_strand_id
1 'polypeptide(L)'
;MRFVIKHEIKGRIRIHLVQKRMTLQQADILQYYLEIQENIETARIQERTCDATICYHGSRNAILDVIKNFSYEHVNVPEDYLKNSGREMNREYKDKLVNQVVLHYGTRLLMPLPVREGIAVIKSVRYLWNGLCTLCKGKIEVPVLDATAIGVSMFRGDIDTAGSVMFLLGIGEILEEWTHKKSVGDLARSMSLNINKVWLVKDGQEIQVPSKTIQPKDLVRIHMGNVIPFDGVVTDGEAMVNQASLTGESVPVRKKEGSSVYAGTVVEEGEITVCVKQANGSSKYEKIMAMIEESEKLKSSLESKAEHLADQLVPYTFLGTGLVWLLTRNVTKALSVLMVDYSCALKLAMPLTVLSAIREASSHEITVKGGKYIEAMAEARTIVFDKTGTLTKAQPTVVDVVPFSDQSRDELLTIAACLEEHFPHSMAKAVVREAARRNLVHEEMHTKVEYLVAHGISSTIAGKKVVIGSYHFIFEDEKAEIPEGKQELFDHLPEEYSHLYMAIDGKLSAVITIEDPLRREASMVIQSLRELGLEKLVMMTGDSDRIASNIAGKVGVDEYYSEVLPEDKAGFVGKEKADERKVIMIGDGINDSPALSQADVGIAISDGAEIAREIADVTIAADDLREIITLRRLSEAMMKRIHKNYRRIIGINSTLIVLGVMGLIPPTMSALLHNTSTLLISLESMKNLLDDGEEKRQAV
;
A
#
# COMPACT_ATOMS: atom_id res chain seq x y z
N MET A 1 26.84 -22.58 5.15
CA MET A 1 26.28 -23.82 4.56
C MET A 1 27.11 -24.32 3.40
N ARG A 2 27.16 -25.66 3.08
CA ARG A 2 27.88 -26.17 1.90
C ARG A 2 26.95 -26.24 0.69
N PHE A 3 27.41 -25.76 -0.47
CA PHE A 3 26.65 -25.77 -1.71
C PHE A 3 27.54 -25.95 -2.93
N VAL A 4 26.95 -26.31 -4.06
CA VAL A 4 27.59 -26.43 -5.38
C VAL A 4 26.83 -25.56 -6.37
N ILE A 5 27.54 -24.75 -7.16
CA ILE A 5 26.94 -23.92 -8.19
C ILE A 5 26.59 -24.84 -9.37
N LYS A 6 25.30 -24.92 -9.75
CA LYS A 6 24.81 -25.70 -10.89
C LYS A 6 24.79 -24.89 -12.18
N HIS A 7 24.41 -23.62 -12.06
CA HIS A 7 24.31 -22.73 -13.22
C HIS A 7 24.43 -21.29 -12.75
N GLU A 8 25.08 -20.47 -13.56
CA GLU A 8 25.28 -19.04 -13.24
C GLU A 8 25.22 -18.21 -14.53
N ILE A 9 24.51 -17.08 -14.45
CA ILE A 9 24.53 -15.99 -15.43
C ILE A 9 24.58 -14.67 -14.67
N LYS A 10 24.90 -13.58 -15.33
CA LYS A 10 24.98 -12.24 -14.69
C LYS A 10 23.63 -11.92 -14.02
N GLY A 11 23.65 -11.66 -12.70
CA GLY A 11 22.47 -11.34 -11.91
C GLY A 11 21.63 -12.55 -11.46
N ARG A 12 22.00 -13.81 -11.84
CA ARG A 12 21.25 -14.99 -11.41
C ARG A 12 22.15 -16.20 -11.19
N ILE A 13 22.02 -16.82 -10.03
CA ILE A 13 22.78 -18.04 -9.66
C ILE A 13 21.82 -19.15 -9.26
N ARG A 14 22.09 -20.37 -9.71
CA ARG A 14 21.43 -21.58 -9.23
C ARG A 14 22.44 -22.45 -8.50
N ILE A 15 22.15 -22.73 -7.24
CA ILE A 15 23.00 -23.54 -6.36
C ILE A 15 22.26 -24.81 -5.95
N HIS A 16 23.02 -25.87 -5.68
CA HIS A 16 22.57 -27.09 -5.03
C HIS A 16 23.14 -27.15 -3.61
N LEU A 17 22.26 -27.26 -2.63
CA LEU A 17 22.64 -27.37 -1.23
C LEU A 17 23.00 -28.81 -0.88
N VAL A 18 24.19 -29.00 -0.31
CA VAL A 18 24.72 -30.36 0.01
C VAL A 18 24.02 -30.89 1.25
N GLN A 19 22.80 -31.37 1.09
CA GLN A 19 22.01 -32.05 2.12
C GLN A 19 21.14 -33.15 1.49
N LYS A 20 20.89 -34.24 2.26
CA LYS A 20 20.14 -35.39 1.74
C LYS A 20 18.67 -35.14 1.48
N ARG A 21 18.02 -34.31 2.29
CA ARG A 21 16.62 -33.89 2.20
C ARG A 21 16.47 -32.50 2.81
N MET A 22 15.53 -31.75 2.32
CA MET A 22 15.11 -30.46 2.85
C MET A 22 13.63 -30.57 3.25
N THR A 23 13.32 -30.17 4.48
CA THR A 23 11.92 -30.06 4.92
C THR A 23 11.29 -28.80 4.34
N LEU A 24 9.96 -28.72 4.30
CA LEU A 24 9.25 -27.49 3.86
C LEU A 24 9.66 -26.31 4.74
N GLN A 25 9.70 -26.49 6.05
CA GLN A 25 10.13 -25.48 7.01
C GLN A 25 11.56 -25.00 6.76
N GLN A 26 12.50 -25.91 6.49
CA GLN A 26 13.88 -25.54 6.14
C GLN A 26 13.94 -24.73 4.84
N ALA A 27 13.12 -25.07 3.84
CA ALA A 27 13.05 -24.32 2.61
C ALA A 27 12.49 -22.90 2.83
N ASP A 28 11.52 -22.76 3.73
CA ASP A 28 10.93 -21.45 4.09
C ASP A 28 11.90 -20.59 4.90
N ILE A 29 12.65 -21.20 5.86
CA ILE A 29 13.72 -20.51 6.61
C ILE A 29 14.80 -19.97 5.68
N LEU A 30 15.26 -20.80 4.73
CA LEU A 30 16.28 -20.38 3.77
C LEU A 30 15.75 -19.29 2.82
N GLN A 31 14.52 -19.44 2.36
CA GLN A 31 13.91 -18.44 1.49
C GLN A 31 13.77 -17.09 2.21
N TYR A 32 13.25 -17.10 3.42
CA TYR A 32 13.15 -15.90 4.26
C TYR A 32 14.52 -15.24 4.48
N TYR A 33 15.54 -16.02 4.83
CA TYR A 33 16.88 -15.51 5.03
C TYR A 33 17.46 -14.81 3.79
N LEU A 34 17.24 -15.40 2.61
CA LEU A 34 17.73 -14.81 1.35
C LEU A 34 16.92 -13.56 0.94
N GLU A 35 15.60 -13.59 1.08
CA GLU A 35 14.72 -12.47 0.70
C GLU A 35 14.87 -11.22 1.58
N ILE A 36 15.49 -11.33 2.77
CA ILE A 36 15.78 -10.18 3.64
C ILE A 36 17.08 -9.45 3.23
N GLN A 37 17.93 -10.06 2.40
CA GLN A 37 19.20 -9.45 2.03
C GLN A 37 18.99 -8.36 0.98
N GLU A 38 19.54 -7.16 1.21
CA GLU A 38 19.40 -5.99 0.31
C GLU A 38 19.87 -6.25 -1.13
N ASN A 39 20.81 -7.17 -1.32
CA ASN A 39 21.38 -7.49 -2.62
C ASN A 39 20.65 -8.62 -3.37
N ILE A 40 19.57 -9.19 -2.80
CA ILE A 40 18.82 -10.31 -3.38
C ILE A 40 17.43 -9.82 -3.77
N GLU A 41 17.12 -9.86 -5.06
CA GLU A 41 15.84 -9.48 -5.63
C GLU A 41 14.78 -10.58 -5.42
N THR A 42 15.14 -11.82 -5.78
CA THR A 42 14.24 -12.97 -5.59
C THR A 42 15.02 -14.25 -5.26
N ALA A 43 14.44 -15.09 -4.39
CA ALA A 43 14.97 -16.41 -4.09
C ALA A 43 13.89 -17.49 -4.25
N ARG A 44 14.14 -18.50 -5.07
CA ARG A 44 13.25 -19.65 -5.25
C ARG A 44 13.94 -20.94 -4.77
N ILE A 45 13.41 -21.52 -3.72
CA ILE A 45 13.94 -22.75 -3.13
C ILE A 45 13.09 -23.95 -3.57
N GLN A 46 13.73 -24.99 -4.07
CA GLN A 46 13.09 -26.26 -4.45
C GLN A 46 13.48 -27.33 -3.43
N GLU A 47 12.59 -27.63 -2.50
CA GLU A 47 12.83 -28.56 -1.40
C GLU A 47 13.15 -29.99 -1.84
N ARG A 48 12.54 -30.47 -2.95
CA ARG A 48 12.73 -31.82 -3.46
C ARG A 48 14.11 -32.07 -4.06
N THR A 49 14.66 -31.04 -4.71
CA THR A 49 15.98 -31.12 -5.36
C THR A 49 17.07 -30.46 -4.54
N CYS A 50 16.72 -29.83 -3.42
CA CYS A 50 17.61 -29.01 -2.59
C CYS A 50 18.33 -27.93 -3.41
N ASP A 51 17.68 -27.38 -4.42
CA ASP A 51 18.22 -26.32 -5.27
C ASP A 51 17.65 -24.95 -4.86
N ALA A 52 18.48 -23.93 -4.90
CA ALA A 52 18.06 -22.54 -4.76
C ALA A 52 18.44 -21.75 -6.01
N THR A 53 17.48 -21.02 -6.56
CA THR A 53 17.69 -20.08 -7.66
C THR A 53 17.56 -18.68 -7.09
N ILE A 54 18.61 -17.88 -7.19
CA ILE A 54 18.72 -16.55 -6.58
C ILE A 54 18.99 -15.54 -7.68
N CYS A 55 18.12 -14.53 -7.81
CA CYS A 55 18.34 -13.34 -8.62
C CYS A 55 18.87 -12.24 -7.70
N TYR A 56 19.91 -11.52 -8.13
CA TYR A 56 20.62 -10.58 -7.26
C TYR A 56 21.22 -9.41 -8.04
N HIS A 57 21.47 -8.32 -7.31
CA HIS A 57 22.20 -7.14 -7.78
C HIS A 57 23.56 -7.03 -7.08
N GLY A 58 24.51 -6.34 -7.70
CA GLY A 58 25.81 -6.07 -7.09
C GLY A 58 26.82 -7.19 -7.21
N SER A 59 27.64 -7.38 -6.16
CA SER A 59 28.81 -8.27 -6.20
C SER A 59 28.44 -9.75 -6.01
N ARG A 60 28.85 -10.60 -6.96
CA ARG A 60 28.71 -12.06 -6.87
C ARG A 60 29.28 -12.64 -5.56
N ASN A 61 30.43 -12.13 -5.12
CA ASN A 61 31.11 -12.67 -3.94
C ASN A 61 30.32 -12.40 -2.66
N ALA A 62 29.65 -11.24 -2.55
CA ALA A 62 28.78 -10.93 -1.43
C ALA A 62 27.65 -11.95 -1.30
N ILE A 63 27.01 -12.35 -2.41
CA ILE A 63 25.95 -13.36 -2.41
C ILE A 63 26.46 -14.74 -1.98
N LEU A 64 27.64 -15.14 -2.46
CA LEU A 64 28.23 -16.41 -2.06
C LEU A 64 28.57 -16.44 -0.56
N ASP A 65 29.00 -15.31 0.00
CA ASP A 65 29.31 -15.22 1.42
C ASP A 65 28.04 -15.21 2.29
N VAL A 66 26.96 -14.56 1.84
CA VAL A 66 25.63 -14.69 2.46
C VAL A 66 25.21 -16.16 2.56
N ILE A 67 25.33 -16.92 1.46
CA ILE A 67 24.94 -18.34 1.45
C ILE A 67 25.88 -19.20 2.31
N LYS A 68 27.20 -18.93 2.34
CA LYS A 68 28.16 -19.67 3.20
C LYS A 68 27.85 -19.49 4.68
N ASN A 69 27.50 -18.26 5.07
CA ASN A 69 27.23 -17.90 6.48
C ASN A 69 25.85 -18.36 6.97
N PHE A 70 25.01 -18.87 6.09
CA PHE A 70 23.68 -19.37 6.46
C PHE A 70 23.75 -20.62 7.35
N SER A 71 22.97 -20.59 8.43
CA SER A 71 22.69 -21.73 9.30
C SER A 71 21.24 -21.69 9.76
N TYR A 72 20.54 -22.83 9.71
CA TYR A 72 19.15 -22.93 10.14
C TYR A 72 18.92 -22.59 11.61
N GLU A 73 19.94 -22.75 12.46
CA GLU A 73 19.84 -22.52 13.92
C GLU A 73 19.99 -21.05 14.31
N HIS A 74 20.55 -20.24 13.42
CA HIS A 74 20.89 -18.82 13.72
C HIS A 74 19.91 -17.83 13.08
N VAL A 75 18.93 -18.31 12.31
CA VAL A 75 17.94 -17.47 11.66
C VAL A 75 16.66 -17.48 12.49
N ASN A 76 16.35 -16.34 13.09
CA ASN A 76 15.09 -16.17 13.80
C ASN A 76 14.00 -15.80 12.77
N VAL A 77 13.18 -16.80 12.40
CA VAL A 77 12.06 -16.59 11.46
C VAL A 77 10.79 -16.45 12.28
N PRO A 78 9.95 -15.44 12.02
CA PRO A 78 8.67 -15.29 12.69
C PRO A 78 7.83 -16.57 12.53
N GLU A 79 7.25 -17.04 13.64
CA GLU A 79 6.39 -18.24 13.60
C GLU A 79 5.25 -18.12 12.58
N ASP A 80 4.72 -16.91 12.43
CA ASP A 80 3.64 -16.62 11.49
C ASP A 80 4.05 -16.78 10.02
N TYR A 81 5.32 -16.47 9.68
CA TYR A 81 5.86 -16.71 8.34
C TYR A 81 5.93 -18.22 8.04
N LEU A 82 6.28 -19.04 9.05
CA LEU A 82 6.35 -20.49 8.91
C LEU A 82 4.96 -21.14 8.88
N LYS A 83 4.03 -20.70 9.75
CA LYS A 83 2.64 -21.22 9.81
C LYS A 83 1.85 -20.94 8.53
N ASN A 84 2.13 -19.81 7.87
CA ASN A 84 1.44 -19.38 6.65
C ASN A 84 2.28 -19.62 5.39
N SER A 85 3.16 -20.64 5.43
CA SER A 85 3.99 -20.99 4.29
C SER A 85 3.13 -21.45 3.11
N GLY A 86 3.29 -20.78 1.97
CA GLY A 86 2.57 -21.16 0.75
C GLY A 86 2.87 -22.59 0.29
N ARG A 87 3.94 -23.23 0.81
CA ARG A 87 4.31 -24.62 0.51
C ARG A 87 3.43 -25.61 1.26
N GLU A 88 3.19 -25.37 2.54
CA GLU A 88 2.31 -26.23 3.35
C GLU A 88 0.88 -26.16 2.85
N MET A 89 0.38 -24.97 2.59
CA MET A 89 -0.93 -24.76 1.97
C MET A 89 -1.04 -25.48 0.61
N ASN A 90 -0.06 -25.32 -0.29
CA ASN A 90 -0.09 -25.98 -1.60
C ASN A 90 -0.06 -27.52 -1.47
N ARG A 91 0.62 -28.06 -0.45
CA ARG A 91 0.62 -29.50 -0.15
C ARG A 91 -0.75 -29.96 0.34
N GLU A 92 -1.35 -29.24 1.28
CA GLU A 92 -2.68 -29.57 1.81
C GLU A 92 -3.74 -29.65 0.70
N TYR A 93 -3.82 -28.61 -0.15
CA TYR A 93 -4.77 -28.57 -1.25
C TYR A 93 -4.48 -29.61 -2.35
N LYS A 94 -3.22 -29.88 -2.61
CA LYS A 94 -2.83 -30.98 -3.50
C LYS A 94 -3.30 -32.33 -2.96
N ASP A 95 -3.12 -32.59 -1.66
CA ASP A 95 -3.55 -33.81 -1.02
C ASP A 95 -5.08 -33.92 -1.02
N LYS A 96 -5.81 -32.83 -0.78
CA LYS A 96 -7.29 -32.76 -0.94
C LYS A 96 -7.72 -33.12 -2.37
N LEU A 97 -7.08 -32.54 -3.40
CA LEU A 97 -7.37 -32.85 -4.80
C LEU A 97 -7.08 -34.30 -5.14
N VAL A 98 -5.91 -34.83 -4.75
CA VAL A 98 -5.53 -36.22 -4.99
C VAL A 98 -6.52 -37.16 -4.31
N ASN A 99 -6.88 -36.90 -3.06
CA ASN A 99 -7.88 -37.71 -2.34
C ASN A 99 -9.25 -37.69 -3.05
N GLN A 100 -9.70 -36.52 -3.51
CA GLN A 100 -10.94 -36.39 -4.24
C GLN A 100 -10.95 -37.23 -5.54
N VAL A 101 -9.84 -37.17 -6.31
CA VAL A 101 -9.66 -37.94 -7.54
C VAL A 101 -9.58 -39.45 -7.24
N VAL A 102 -8.75 -39.84 -6.27
CA VAL A 102 -8.60 -41.25 -5.89
C VAL A 102 -9.91 -41.85 -5.37
N LEU A 103 -10.65 -41.11 -4.55
CA LEU A 103 -11.95 -41.53 -4.06
C LEU A 103 -12.98 -41.68 -5.20
N HIS A 104 -13.03 -40.74 -6.16
CA HIS A 104 -13.97 -40.79 -7.27
C HIS A 104 -13.69 -41.98 -8.21
N TYR A 105 -12.47 -42.09 -8.70
CA TYR A 105 -12.10 -43.18 -9.63
C TYR A 105 -11.93 -44.52 -8.92
N GLY A 106 -11.44 -44.53 -7.68
CA GLY A 106 -11.33 -45.73 -6.85
C GLY A 106 -12.70 -46.36 -6.54
N THR A 107 -13.69 -45.54 -6.15
CA THR A 107 -15.06 -46.04 -5.95
C THR A 107 -15.68 -46.52 -7.24
N ARG A 108 -15.42 -45.84 -8.37
CA ARG A 108 -15.95 -46.22 -9.69
C ARG A 108 -15.35 -47.54 -10.21
N LEU A 109 -14.07 -47.82 -9.94
CA LEU A 109 -13.35 -48.99 -10.46
C LEU A 109 -13.48 -50.22 -9.53
N LEU A 110 -13.53 -50.02 -8.21
CA LEU A 110 -13.39 -51.09 -7.22
C LEU A 110 -14.71 -51.48 -6.56
N MET A 111 -15.75 -50.60 -6.59
CA MET A 111 -16.97 -50.84 -5.84
C MET A 111 -18.14 -51.33 -6.69
N PRO A 112 -18.96 -52.27 -6.17
CA PRO A 112 -20.18 -52.74 -6.85
C PRO A 112 -21.21 -51.60 -6.99
N LEU A 113 -22.08 -51.74 -8.02
CA LEU A 113 -23.05 -50.70 -8.38
C LEU A 113 -23.93 -50.23 -7.20
N PRO A 114 -24.49 -51.08 -6.34
CA PRO A 114 -25.33 -50.64 -5.21
C PRO A 114 -24.59 -49.82 -4.17
N VAL A 115 -23.28 -50.09 -3.97
CA VAL A 115 -22.45 -49.33 -3.04
C VAL A 115 -22.14 -47.95 -3.60
N ARG A 116 -21.88 -47.84 -4.91
CA ARG A 116 -21.68 -46.55 -5.60
C ARG A 116 -22.91 -45.68 -5.53
N GLU A 117 -24.10 -46.29 -5.74
CA GLU A 117 -25.40 -45.61 -5.60
C GLU A 117 -25.60 -45.07 -4.20
N GLY A 118 -25.37 -45.88 -3.16
CA GLY A 118 -25.44 -45.48 -1.76
C GLY A 118 -24.51 -44.31 -1.43
N ILE A 119 -23.24 -44.35 -1.92
CA ILE A 119 -22.28 -43.27 -1.72
C ILE A 119 -22.73 -41.98 -2.44
N ALA A 120 -23.27 -42.08 -3.65
CA ALA A 120 -23.77 -40.95 -4.40
C ALA A 120 -24.96 -40.27 -3.70
N VAL A 121 -25.89 -41.09 -3.16
CA VAL A 121 -27.03 -40.59 -2.36
C VAL A 121 -26.52 -39.84 -1.12
N ILE A 122 -25.60 -40.42 -0.37
CA ILE A 122 -25.06 -39.78 0.83
C ILE A 122 -24.36 -38.43 0.47
N LYS A 123 -23.56 -38.38 -0.58
CA LYS A 123 -22.90 -37.16 -1.03
C LYS A 123 -23.90 -36.11 -1.51
N SER A 124 -24.97 -36.48 -2.18
CA SER A 124 -25.99 -35.56 -2.69
C SER A 124 -26.75 -34.84 -1.60
N VAL A 125 -26.86 -35.40 -0.40
CA VAL A 125 -27.56 -34.78 0.73
C VAL A 125 -27.01 -33.40 1.06
N ARG A 126 -25.70 -33.25 1.05
CA ARG A 126 -25.03 -31.95 1.30
C ARG A 126 -25.51 -30.89 0.31
N TYR A 127 -25.45 -31.17 -0.97
CA TYR A 127 -25.84 -30.23 -2.03
C TYR A 127 -27.34 -29.92 -2.01
N LEU A 128 -28.18 -30.94 -1.87
CA LEU A 128 -29.64 -30.77 -1.78
C LEU A 128 -30.03 -29.95 -0.55
N TRP A 129 -29.39 -30.19 0.59
CA TRP A 129 -29.62 -29.43 1.81
C TRP A 129 -29.22 -27.96 1.67
N ASN A 130 -28.04 -27.69 1.10
CA ASN A 130 -27.56 -26.32 0.84
C ASN A 130 -28.53 -25.57 -0.09
N GLY A 131 -28.95 -26.19 -1.19
CA GLY A 131 -29.95 -25.61 -2.09
C GLY A 131 -31.29 -25.33 -1.41
N LEU A 132 -31.77 -26.25 -0.60
CA LEU A 132 -33.01 -26.08 0.16
C LEU A 132 -32.88 -24.93 1.18
N CYS A 133 -31.80 -24.87 1.94
CA CYS A 133 -31.53 -23.78 2.87
C CYS A 133 -31.51 -22.41 2.18
N THR A 134 -30.91 -22.33 0.98
CA THR A 134 -30.84 -21.09 0.18
C THR A 134 -32.26 -20.67 -0.27
N LEU A 135 -33.05 -21.61 -0.75
CA LEU A 135 -34.47 -21.36 -1.08
C LEU A 135 -35.31 -20.94 0.13
N CYS A 136 -35.10 -21.55 1.28
CA CYS A 136 -35.80 -21.16 2.52
C CYS A 136 -35.48 -19.74 2.98
N LYS A 137 -34.31 -19.21 2.58
CA LYS A 137 -33.94 -17.81 2.79
C LYS A 137 -34.54 -16.85 1.74
N GLY A 138 -35.37 -17.36 0.82
CA GLY A 138 -35.98 -16.58 -0.25
C GLY A 138 -35.03 -16.18 -1.37
N LYS A 139 -33.85 -16.85 -1.48
CA LYS A 139 -32.82 -16.55 -2.46
C LYS A 139 -32.71 -17.65 -3.52
N ILE A 140 -32.47 -17.24 -4.77
CA ILE A 140 -32.23 -18.14 -5.91
C ILE A 140 -30.79 -17.89 -6.37
N GLU A 141 -29.86 -18.61 -5.76
CA GLU A 141 -28.41 -18.51 -5.98
C GLU A 141 -27.84 -19.86 -6.48
N VAL A 142 -26.55 -19.92 -6.77
CA VAL A 142 -25.83 -21.09 -7.30
C VAL A 142 -26.12 -22.41 -6.58
N PRO A 143 -26.19 -22.46 -5.22
CA PRO A 143 -26.51 -23.71 -4.54
C PRO A 143 -27.84 -24.33 -4.96
N VAL A 144 -28.80 -23.52 -5.44
CA VAL A 144 -30.08 -23.98 -5.96
C VAL A 144 -29.92 -24.62 -7.35
N LEU A 145 -29.04 -24.07 -8.19
CA LEU A 145 -28.69 -24.67 -9.51
C LEU A 145 -28.09 -26.06 -9.31
N ASP A 146 -27.08 -26.16 -8.44
CA ASP A 146 -26.37 -27.40 -8.14
C ASP A 146 -27.33 -28.47 -7.57
N ALA A 147 -28.13 -28.08 -6.60
CA ALA A 147 -29.15 -28.98 -6.02
C ALA A 147 -30.15 -29.47 -7.07
N THR A 148 -30.56 -28.58 -7.97
CA THR A 148 -31.50 -28.94 -9.05
C THR A 148 -30.87 -29.89 -10.05
N ALA A 149 -29.64 -29.62 -10.48
CA ALA A 149 -28.93 -30.46 -11.42
C ALA A 149 -28.69 -31.88 -10.87
N ILE A 150 -28.20 -31.95 -9.62
CA ILE A 150 -27.97 -33.23 -8.92
C ILE A 150 -29.30 -33.94 -8.69
N GLY A 151 -30.31 -33.24 -8.19
CA GLY A 151 -31.63 -33.81 -7.88
C GLY A 151 -32.33 -34.40 -9.12
N VAL A 152 -32.33 -33.68 -10.24
CA VAL A 152 -32.90 -34.14 -11.51
C VAL A 152 -32.15 -35.36 -12.04
N SER A 153 -30.81 -35.37 -11.97
CA SER A 153 -30.00 -36.52 -12.38
C SER A 153 -30.29 -37.76 -11.52
N MET A 154 -30.37 -37.58 -10.21
CA MET A 154 -30.70 -38.65 -9.26
C MET A 154 -32.11 -39.20 -9.49
N PHE A 155 -33.10 -38.33 -9.69
CA PHE A 155 -34.50 -38.73 -9.93
C PHE A 155 -34.66 -39.54 -11.22
N ARG A 156 -33.82 -39.28 -12.22
CA ARG A 156 -33.76 -40.04 -13.48
C ARG A 156 -33.03 -41.39 -13.38
N GLY A 157 -32.43 -41.69 -12.22
CA GLY A 157 -31.56 -42.85 -12.06
C GLY A 157 -30.21 -42.75 -12.75
N ASP A 158 -29.84 -41.55 -13.23
CA ASP A 158 -28.53 -41.28 -13.85
C ASP A 158 -27.49 -40.89 -12.77
N ILE A 159 -27.13 -41.90 -11.98
CA ILE A 159 -26.26 -41.74 -10.82
C ILE A 159 -24.82 -41.44 -11.22
N ASP A 160 -24.38 -41.93 -12.38
CA ASP A 160 -23.05 -41.64 -12.89
C ASP A 160 -22.90 -40.17 -13.30
N THR A 161 -23.91 -39.55 -13.87
CA THR A 161 -23.94 -38.10 -14.15
C THR A 161 -23.98 -37.32 -12.84
N ALA A 162 -24.86 -37.67 -11.90
CA ALA A 162 -24.93 -37.01 -10.60
C ALA A 162 -23.58 -37.09 -9.83
N GLY A 163 -22.96 -38.26 -9.82
CA GLY A 163 -21.63 -38.48 -9.22
C GLY A 163 -20.51 -37.68 -9.86
N SER A 164 -20.54 -37.58 -11.19
CA SER A 164 -19.56 -36.79 -11.96
C SER A 164 -19.73 -35.28 -11.72
N VAL A 165 -20.98 -34.81 -11.66
CA VAL A 165 -21.29 -33.41 -11.31
C VAL A 165 -20.78 -33.07 -9.91
N MET A 166 -21.15 -33.86 -8.89
CA MET A 166 -20.67 -33.66 -7.52
C MET A 166 -19.13 -33.69 -7.40
N PHE A 167 -18.47 -34.56 -8.19
CA PHE A 167 -17.02 -34.63 -8.25
C PHE A 167 -16.41 -33.35 -8.84
N LEU A 168 -16.96 -32.84 -9.94
CA LEU A 168 -16.48 -31.62 -10.59
C LEU A 168 -16.72 -30.37 -9.74
N LEU A 169 -17.89 -30.28 -9.07
CA LEU A 169 -18.19 -29.22 -8.13
C LEU A 169 -17.22 -29.25 -6.95
N GLY A 170 -16.96 -30.41 -6.35
CA GLY A 170 -16.01 -30.52 -5.25
C GLY A 170 -14.55 -30.20 -5.65
N ILE A 171 -14.14 -30.48 -6.89
CA ILE A 171 -12.84 -29.99 -7.40
C ILE A 171 -12.87 -28.48 -7.56
N GLY A 172 -13.95 -27.91 -8.10
CA GLY A 172 -14.14 -26.47 -8.24
C GLY A 172 -14.00 -25.75 -6.89
N GLU A 173 -14.74 -26.20 -5.86
CA GLU A 173 -14.67 -25.67 -4.49
C GLU A 173 -13.23 -25.69 -3.94
N ILE A 174 -12.51 -26.79 -4.09
CA ILE A 174 -11.12 -26.94 -3.60
C ILE A 174 -10.18 -25.96 -4.34
N LEU A 175 -10.31 -25.82 -5.66
CA LEU A 175 -9.48 -24.92 -6.46
C LEU A 175 -9.77 -23.45 -6.18
N GLU A 176 -11.05 -23.12 -5.98
CA GLU A 176 -11.48 -21.78 -5.60
C GLU A 176 -10.91 -21.37 -4.23
N GLU A 177 -11.08 -22.21 -3.22
CA GLU A 177 -10.52 -21.97 -1.88
C GLU A 177 -9.00 -21.86 -1.91
N TRP A 178 -8.31 -22.73 -2.66
CA TRP A 178 -6.86 -22.66 -2.84
C TRP A 178 -6.41 -21.36 -3.49
N THR A 179 -7.09 -20.96 -4.57
CA THR A 179 -6.72 -19.78 -5.34
C THR A 179 -6.88 -18.51 -4.49
N HIS A 180 -7.99 -18.42 -3.74
CA HIS A 180 -8.24 -17.31 -2.82
C HIS A 180 -7.17 -17.24 -1.71
N LYS A 181 -6.98 -18.33 -0.97
CA LYS A 181 -5.98 -18.39 0.12
C LYS A 181 -4.55 -18.13 -0.37
N LYS A 182 -4.22 -18.61 -1.58
CA LYS A 182 -2.92 -18.35 -2.18
C LYS A 182 -2.73 -16.87 -2.47
N SER A 183 -3.71 -16.20 -3.05
CA SER A 183 -3.64 -14.77 -3.36
C SER A 183 -3.47 -13.92 -2.11
N VAL A 184 -4.28 -14.19 -1.06
CA VAL A 184 -4.17 -13.54 0.25
C VAL A 184 -2.80 -13.79 0.89
N GLY A 185 -2.32 -15.04 0.86
CA GLY A 185 -1.00 -15.39 1.41
C GLY A 185 0.16 -14.74 0.66
N ASP A 186 0.09 -14.63 -0.67
CA ASP A 186 1.11 -13.97 -1.49
C ASP A 186 1.12 -12.45 -1.21
N LEU A 187 -0.06 -11.82 -1.04
CA LEU A 187 -0.20 -10.42 -0.63
C LEU A 187 0.38 -10.18 0.77
N ALA A 188 -0.01 -11.00 1.76
CA ALA A 188 0.49 -10.87 3.13
C ALA A 188 2.01 -11.01 3.20
N ARG A 189 2.58 -11.91 2.38
CA ARG A 189 4.03 -12.09 2.28
C ARG A 189 4.72 -10.86 1.69
N SER A 190 4.20 -10.31 0.60
CA SER A 190 4.73 -9.10 -0.03
C SER A 190 4.76 -7.93 0.96
N MET A 191 3.66 -7.70 1.67
CA MET A 191 3.57 -6.64 2.68
C MET A 191 4.43 -6.88 3.92
N SER A 192 4.73 -8.14 4.28
CA SER A 192 5.57 -8.47 5.45
C SER A 192 7.07 -8.25 5.24
N LEU A 193 7.52 -8.14 3.99
CA LEU A 193 8.93 -7.91 3.65
C LEU A 193 9.34 -6.44 3.83
N ASN A 194 8.40 -5.49 3.84
CA ASN A 194 8.69 -4.09 4.12
C ASN A 194 9.14 -3.90 5.58
N ILE A 195 10.39 -3.53 5.78
CA ILE A 195 11.04 -3.42 7.10
C ILE A 195 10.87 -2.00 7.61
N ASN A 196 10.05 -1.80 8.64
CA ASN A 196 10.03 -0.52 9.36
C ASN A 196 11.32 -0.40 10.18
N LYS A 197 12.02 0.71 10.06
CA LYS A 197 13.19 1.06 10.85
C LYS A 197 12.76 1.86 12.07
N VAL A 198 13.43 1.65 13.19
CA VAL A 198 13.21 2.36 14.46
C VAL A 198 14.53 2.89 15.01
N TRP A 199 14.48 3.93 15.79
CA TRP A 199 15.66 4.53 16.41
C TRP A 199 15.95 3.85 17.76
N LEU A 200 16.94 2.96 17.77
CA LEU A 200 17.45 2.33 18.98
C LEU A 200 18.44 3.27 19.66
N VAL A 201 18.22 3.54 20.94
CA VAL A 201 19.17 4.31 21.76
C VAL A 201 20.13 3.34 22.46
N LYS A 202 21.40 3.40 22.08
CA LYS A 202 22.47 2.59 22.67
C LYS A 202 23.69 3.45 22.95
N ASP A 203 24.19 3.40 24.19
CA ASP A 203 25.35 4.17 24.64
C ASP A 203 25.22 5.70 24.37
N GLY A 204 23.99 6.23 24.46
CA GLY A 204 23.71 7.66 24.22
C GLY A 204 23.67 8.07 22.76
N GLN A 205 23.76 7.12 21.81
CA GLN A 205 23.64 7.37 20.39
C GLN A 205 22.36 6.74 19.83
N GLU A 206 21.73 7.43 18.87
CA GLU A 206 20.58 6.93 18.13
C GLU A 206 21.05 6.21 16.86
N ILE A 207 20.69 4.94 16.77
CA ILE A 207 21.05 4.09 15.64
C ILE A 207 19.76 3.59 14.99
N GLN A 208 19.60 3.84 13.70
CA GLN A 208 18.45 3.33 12.95
C GLN A 208 18.61 1.83 12.69
N VAL A 209 17.72 1.03 13.27
CA VAL A 209 17.74 -0.44 13.14
C VAL A 209 16.37 -0.95 12.68
N PRO A 210 16.34 -2.12 12.03
CA PRO A 210 15.06 -2.76 11.71
C PRO A 210 14.26 -3.05 12.98
N SER A 211 12.95 -2.74 12.98
CA SER A 211 12.07 -2.95 14.15
C SER A 211 12.08 -4.39 14.69
N LYS A 212 12.37 -5.37 13.81
CA LYS A 212 12.48 -6.80 14.14
C LYS A 212 13.68 -7.15 15.04
N THR A 213 14.69 -6.29 15.12
CA THR A 213 15.89 -6.53 15.95
C THR A 213 15.71 -6.08 17.39
N ILE A 214 14.64 -5.34 17.67
CA ILE A 214 14.32 -4.81 19.00
C ILE A 214 13.91 -5.95 19.94
N GLN A 215 14.47 -5.91 21.16
CA GLN A 215 14.18 -6.85 22.23
C GLN A 215 13.47 -6.15 23.40
N PRO A 216 12.75 -6.89 24.26
CA PRO A 216 12.24 -6.35 25.50
C PRO A 216 13.35 -5.70 26.33
N LYS A 217 13.11 -4.50 26.86
CA LYS A 217 14.03 -3.61 27.59
C LYS A 217 14.95 -2.76 26.71
N ASP A 218 14.91 -2.87 25.39
CA ASP A 218 15.58 -1.91 24.52
C ASP A 218 14.94 -0.53 24.67
N LEU A 219 15.75 0.50 24.48
CA LEU A 219 15.30 1.90 24.49
C LEU A 219 15.12 2.36 23.04
N VAL A 220 13.92 2.79 22.71
CA VAL A 220 13.57 3.29 21.37
C VAL A 220 13.17 4.77 21.49
N ARG A 221 13.85 5.62 20.70
CA ARG A 221 13.48 7.04 20.57
C ARG A 221 12.39 7.19 19.53
N ILE A 222 11.38 7.97 19.89
CA ILE A 222 10.23 8.24 19.01
C ILE A 222 10.10 9.75 18.88
N HIS A 223 10.33 10.22 17.66
CA HIS A 223 10.25 11.64 17.32
C HIS A 223 8.82 12.05 16.99
N MET A 224 8.58 13.37 17.01
CA MET A 224 7.31 13.96 16.59
C MET A 224 6.88 13.47 15.20
N GLY A 225 5.60 13.15 15.03
CA GLY A 225 5.01 12.63 13.80
C GLY A 225 5.11 11.13 13.63
N ASN A 226 5.85 10.40 14.50
CA ASN A 226 6.04 8.95 14.37
C ASN A 226 5.05 8.17 15.24
N VAL A 227 4.66 6.97 14.74
CA VAL A 227 3.89 6.00 15.52
C VAL A 227 4.80 5.32 16.54
N ILE A 228 4.28 5.11 17.73
CA ILE A 228 4.92 4.30 18.76
C ILE A 228 4.91 2.84 18.32
N PRO A 229 6.08 2.23 18.04
CA PRO A 229 6.13 0.90 17.39
C PRO A 229 5.90 -0.26 18.36
N PHE A 230 6.08 -0.02 19.68
CA PHE A 230 6.00 -1.06 20.71
C PHE A 230 5.31 -0.55 21.97
N ASP A 231 4.63 -1.46 22.65
CA ASP A 231 4.13 -1.15 24.01
C ASP A 231 5.29 -0.98 24.98
N GLY A 232 5.26 0.09 25.76
CA GLY A 232 6.35 0.40 26.66
C GLY A 232 6.04 1.44 27.71
N VAL A 233 7.10 1.88 28.36
CA VAL A 233 7.07 2.97 29.36
C VAL A 233 8.05 4.03 28.94
N VAL A 234 7.62 5.29 29.00
CA VAL A 234 8.49 6.44 28.74
C VAL A 234 9.57 6.50 29.81
N THR A 235 10.81 6.53 29.40
CA THR A 235 11.99 6.63 30.28
C THR A 235 12.65 8.01 30.23
N ASP A 236 12.40 8.77 29.16
CA ASP A 236 12.95 10.09 28.96
C ASP A 236 12.09 10.88 27.97
N GLY A 237 12.01 12.21 28.16
CA GLY A 237 11.27 13.08 27.28
C GLY A 237 9.79 13.26 27.66
N GLU A 238 9.12 14.12 26.90
CA GLU A 238 7.71 14.44 27.06
C GLU A 238 7.07 14.68 25.68
N ALA A 239 5.85 14.14 25.49
CA ALA A 239 5.13 14.26 24.24
C ALA A 239 3.61 14.30 24.42
N MET A 240 2.92 14.95 23.46
CA MET A 240 1.50 14.79 23.24
C MET A 240 1.26 13.61 22.31
N VAL A 241 0.54 12.60 22.79
CA VAL A 241 0.31 11.34 22.05
C VAL A 241 -1.16 11.21 21.70
N ASN A 242 -1.45 11.10 20.42
CA ASN A 242 -2.78 10.79 19.90
C ASN A 242 -3.05 9.31 20.09
N GLN A 243 -4.13 9.00 20.79
CA GLN A 243 -4.57 7.63 21.08
C GLN A 243 -5.91 7.30 20.40
N ALA A 244 -6.35 8.11 19.43
CA ALA A 244 -7.64 7.95 18.75
C ALA A 244 -7.82 6.55 18.12
N SER A 245 -6.73 5.96 17.63
CA SER A 245 -6.71 4.59 17.10
C SER A 245 -7.07 3.50 18.13
N LEU A 246 -6.91 3.79 19.43
CA LEU A 246 -7.20 2.84 20.50
C LEU A 246 -8.46 3.19 21.29
N THR A 247 -8.69 4.48 21.54
CA THR A 247 -9.75 4.96 22.44
C THR A 247 -10.93 5.59 21.69
N GLY A 248 -10.73 5.94 20.41
CA GLY A 248 -11.70 6.71 19.62
C GLY A 248 -11.77 8.20 19.99
N GLU A 249 -10.96 8.67 20.96
CA GLU A 249 -10.92 10.07 21.39
C GLU A 249 -9.83 10.83 20.65
N SER A 250 -10.19 11.90 19.96
CA SER A 250 -9.28 12.69 19.12
C SER A 250 -8.38 13.68 19.91
N VAL A 251 -8.51 13.75 21.24
CA VAL A 251 -7.72 14.68 22.03
C VAL A 251 -6.39 14.02 22.43
N PRO A 252 -5.23 14.61 22.05
CA PRO A 252 -3.93 14.07 22.43
C PRO A 252 -3.70 14.07 23.95
N VAL A 253 -3.09 13.01 24.44
CA VAL A 253 -2.80 12.80 25.85
C VAL A 253 -1.33 13.06 26.14
N ARG A 254 -1.06 13.93 27.13
CA ARG A 254 0.32 14.22 27.57
C ARG A 254 0.96 12.98 28.18
N LYS A 255 2.09 12.54 27.65
CA LYS A 255 2.92 11.45 28.19
C LYS A 255 4.26 12.00 28.65
N LYS A 256 4.67 11.60 29.85
CA LYS A 256 5.93 11.99 30.49
C LYS A 256 6.62 10.75 31.06
N GLU A 257 7.80 10.91 31.60
CA GLU A 257 8.55 9.83 32.24
C GLU A 257 7.67 9.03 33.22
N GLY A 258 7.73 7.70 33.09
CA GLY A 258 6.90 6.73 33.81
C GLY A 258 5.51 6.48 33.23
N SER A 259 5.09 7.23 32.20
CA SER A 259 3.81 6.99 31.52
C SER A 259 3.86 5.75 30.62
N SER A 260 2.80 4.95 30.62
CA SER A 260 2.65 3.85 29.67
C SER A 260 2.21 4.40 28.31
N VAL A 261 2.82 3.85 27.24
CA VAL A 261 2.49 4.13 25.86
C VAL A 261 2.20 2.83 25.13
N TYR A 262 1.37 2.92 24.10
CA TYR A 262 0.84 1.76 23.37
C TYR A 262 1.24 1.80 21.89
N ALA A 263 1.58 0.64 21.36
CA ALA A 263 1.87 0.48 19.93
C ALA A 263 0.68 0.92 19.06
N GLY A 264 0.97 1.67 18.00
CA GLY A 264 -0.05 2.18 17.08
C GLY A 264 -0.63 3.56 17.46
N THR A 265 -0.17 4.18 18.56
CA THR A 265 -0.47 5.57 18.89
C THR A 265 0.60 6.50 18.33
N VAL A 266 0.29 7.78 18.10
CA VAL A 266 1.14 8.72 17.38
C VAL A 266 1.61 9.85 18.29
N VAL A 267 2.89 10.19 18.19
CA VAL A 267 3.46 11.38 18.85
C VAL A 267 3.15 12.62 18.00
N GLU A 268 2.21 13.47 18.44
CA GLU A 268 1.86 14.72 17.73
C GLU A 268 2.84 15.85 18.00
N GLU A 269 3.25 16.01 19.26
CA GLU A 269 4.21 17.04 19.66
C GLU A 269 5.22 16.47 20.66
N GLY A 270 6.45 16.99 20.63
CA GLY A 270 7.54 16.54 21.50
C GLY A 270 8.22 15.26 21.01
N GLU A 271 9.02 14.66 21.88
CA GLU A 271 9.70 13.39 21.65
C GLU A 271 9.85 12.60 22.93
N ILE A 272 9.86 11.28 22.82
CA ILE A 272 9.97 10.37 23.98
C ILE A 272 10.92 9.22 23.68
N THR A 273 11.60 8.75 24.73
CA THR A 273 12.31 7.48 24.74
C THR A 273 11.48 6.46 25.48
N VAL A 274 11.20 5.35 24.83
CA VAL A 274 10.36 4.28 25.35
C VAL A 274 11.19 3.03 25.63
N CYS A 275 11.10 2.53 26.86
CA CYS A 275 11.58 1.19 27.19
C CYS A 275 10.55 0.15 26.76
N VAL A 276 10.91 -0.69 25.82
CA VAL A 276 10.04 -1.72 25.25
C VAL A 276 9.70 -2.80 26.28
N LYS A 277 8.41 -2.98 26.58
CA LYS A 277 7.91 -4.04 27.48
C LYS A 277 7.73 -5.36 26.76
N GLN A 278 7.12 -5.32 25.57
CA GLN A 278 6.92 -6.47 24.71
C GLN A 278 7.38 -6.11 23.31
N ALA A 279 8.34 -6.87 22.78
CA ALA A 279 8.77 -6.75 21.39
C ALA A 279 7.73 -7.35 20.42
N ASN A 280 6.78 -8.10 20.93
CA ASN A 280 5.63 -8.64 20.21
C ASN A 280 4.39 -7.75 20.49
N GLY A 281 4.32 -6.56 19.87
CA GLY A 281 3.03 -6.02 19.51
C GLY A 281 2.35 -6.99 18.54
N SER A 282 1.03 -7.08 18.51
CA SER A 282 0.24 -7.93 17.60
C SER A 282 1.00 -8.12 16.32
N SER A 283 1.29 -9.37 15.94
CA SER A 283 2.32 -9.65 14.94
C SER A 283 2.04 -8.80 13.72
N LYS A 284 3.06 -8.24 13.08
CA LYS A 284 2.90 -7.43 11.85
C LYS A 284 1.99 -8.17 10.86
N TYR A 285 2.05 -9.50 10.90
CA TYR A 285 1.19 -10.38 10.12
C TYR A 285 -0.31 -10.26 10.51
N GLU A 286 -0.64 -10.20 11.81
CA GLU A 286 -2.04 -10.01 12.24
C GLU A 286 -2.58 -8.64 11.81
N LYS A 287 -1.77 -7.57 11.91
CA LYS A 287 -2.16 -6.25 11.39
C LYS A 287 -2.33 -6.27 9.87
N ILE A 288 -1.44 -6.96 9.14
CA ILE A 288 -1.55 -7.13 7.69
C ILE A 288 -2.79 -7.95 7.34
N MET A 289 -3.06 -9.04 8.05
CA MET A 289 -4.27 -9.84 7.83
C MET A 289 -5.54 -9.06 8.14
N ALA A 290 -5.55 -8.28 9.22
CA ALA A 290 -6.67 -7.39 9.52
C ALA A 290 -6.86 -6.32 8.43
N MET A 291 -5.78 -5.73 7.91
CA MET A 291 -5.83 -4.77 6.79
C MET A 291 -6.34 -5.44 5.51
N ILE A 292 -5.94 -6.68 5.21
CA ILE A 292 -6.45 -7.43 4.05
C ILE A 292 -7.93 -7.74 4.23
N GLU A 293 -8.37 -8.19 5.40
CA GLU A 293 -9.79 -8.42 5.71
C GLU A 293 -10.61 -7.13 5.61
N GLU A 294 -10.07 -6.01 6.05
CA GLU A 294 -10.70 -4.70 5.90
C GLU A 294 -10.74 -4.26 4.44
N SER A 295 -9.65 -4.47 3.70
CA SER A 295 -9.59 -4.23 2.26
C SER A 295 -10.62 -5.05 1.48
N GLU A 296 -10.87 -6.30 1.89
CA GLU A 296 -11.93 -7.14 1.31
C GLU A 296 -13.33 -6.58 1.58
N LYS A 297 -13.54 -5.88 2.71
CA LYS A 297 -14.81 -5.17 3.00
C LYS A 297 -14.97 -3.91 2.14
N LEU A 298 -13.88 -3.26 1.76
CA LEU A 298 -13.84 -2.09 0.90
C LEU A 298 -13.81 -2.49 -0.59
N LYS A 299 -14.76 -3.36 -0.99
CA LYS A 299 -14.90 -3.86 -2.36
C LYS A 299 -15.05 -2.72 -3.37
N SER A 300 -14.49 -2.92 -4.56
CA SER A 300 -14.71 -2.03 -5.68
C SER A 300 -16.19 -2.02 -6.10
N SER A 301 -16.64 -0.94 -6.73
CA SER A 301 -18.02 -0.85 -7.20
C SER A 301 -18.28 -1.86 -8.32
N LEU A 302 -17.28 -2.13 -9.15
CA LEU A 302 -17.33 -3.15 -10.21
C LEU A 302 -17.41 -4.56 -9.65
N GLU A 303 -16.66 -4.86 -8.59
CA GLU A 303 -16.70 -6.14 -7.90
C GLU A 303 -18.10 -6.39 -7.30
N SER A 304 -18.64 -5.40 -6.59
CA SER A 304 -19.99 -5.47 -6.04
C SER A 304 -21.07 -5.60 -7.11
N LYS A 305 -20.95 -4.84 -8.22
CA LYS A 305 -21.87 -4.94 -9.37
C LYS A 305 -21.77 -6.31 -10.05
N ALA A 306 -20.57 -6.88 -10.17
CA ALA A 306 -20.35 -8.18 -10.78
C ALA A 306 -20.93 -9.31 -9.92
N GLU A 307 -20.76 -9.26 -8.60
CA GLU A 307 -21.38 -10.21 -7.67
C GLU A 307 -22.91 -10.14 -7.76
N HIS A 308 -23.47 -8.94 -7.74
CA HIS A 308 -24.92 -8.74 -7.85
C HIS A 308 -25.47 -9.21 -9.21
N LEU A 309 -24.78 -8.88 -10.32
CA LEU A 309 -25.14 -9.35 -11.65
C LEU A 309 -25.07 -10.88 -11.75
N ALA A 310 -24.04 -11.49 -11.16
CA ALA A 310 -23.86 -12.92 -11.14
C ALA A 310 -25.06 -13.62 -10.47
N ASP A 311 -25.52 -13.11 -9.32
CA ASP A 311 -26.69 -13.66 -8.63
C ASP A 311 -27.99 -13.42 -9.39
N GLN A 312 -28.14 -12.26 -10.04
CA GLN A 312 -29.30 -11.97 -10.88
C GLN A 312 -29.40 -12.87 -12.12
N LEU A 313 -28.29 -13.42 -12.61
CA LEU A 313 -28.30 -14.32 -13.78
C LEU A 313 -28.85 -15.70 -13.46
N VAL A 314 -28.82 -16.13 -12.19
CA VAL A 314 -29.29 -17.48 -11.79
C VAL A 314 -30.75 -17.73 -12.14
N PRO A 315 -31.74 -16.85 -11.86
CA PRO A 315 -33.13 -17.01 -12.30
C PRO A 315 -33.29 -17.15 -13.82
N TYR A 316 -32.47 -16.38 -14.58
CA TYR A 316 -32.49 -16.47 -16.06
C TYR A 316 -31.93 -17.79 -16.56
N THR A 317 -30.96 -18.40 -15.87
CA THR A 317 -30.46 -19.75 -16.17
C THR A 317 -31.55 -20.78 -15.97
N PHE A 318 -32.37 -20.68 -14.91
CA PHE A 318 -33.55 -21.55 -14.73
C PHE A 318 -34.59 -21.36 -15.83
N LEU A 319 -34.88 -20.10 -16.19
CA LEU A 319 -35.82 -19.79 -17.26
C LEU A 319 -35.35 -20.36 -18.61
N GLY A 320 -34.04 -20.18 -18.93
CA GLY A 320 -33.41 -20.76 -20.12
C GLY A 320 -33.46 -22.28 -20.12
N THR A 321 -33.17 -22.89 -18.97
CA THR A 321 -33.29 -24.37 -18.80
C THR A 321 -34.68 -24.86 -19.07
N GLY A 322 -35.69 -24.19 -18.49
CA GLY A 322 -37.12 -24.51 -18.72
C GLY A 322 -37.52 -24.36 -20.18
N LEU A 323 -37.08 -23.29 -20.84
CA LEU A 323 -37.33 -23.04 -22.25
C LEU A 323 -36.68 -24.12 -23.16
N VAL A 324 -35.42 -24.48 -22.91
CA VAL A 324 -34.73 -25.54 -23.64
C VAL A 324 -35.42 -26.88 -23.47
N TRP A 325 -35.87 -27.20 -22.23
CA TRP A 325 -36.64 -28.41 -21.99
C TRP A 325 -37.98 -28.40 -22.73
N LEU A 326 -38.68 -27.30 -22.74
CA LEU A 326 -39.98 -27.16 -23.38
C LEU A 326 -39.88 -27.31 -24.89
N LEU A 327 -38.84 -26.74 -25.52
CA LEU A 327 -38.59 -26.77 -26.96
C LEU A 327 -38.04 -28.13 -27.43
N THR A 328 -37.12 -28.70 -26.67
CA THR A 328 -36.40 -29.91 -27.08
C THR A 328 -36.99 -31.20 -26.52
N ARG A 329 -37.77 -31.11 -25.44
CA ARG A 329 -38.26 -32.25 -24.61
C ARG A 329 -37.13 -33.18 -24.17
N ASN A 330 -35.88 -32.67 -24.15
CA ASN A 330 -34.70 -33.43 -23.78
C ASN A 330 -34.06 -32.86 -22.53
N VAL A 331 -34.17 -33.61 -21.41
CA VAL A 331 -33.65 -33.20 -20.09
C VAL A 331 -32.13 -33.05 -20.09
N THR A 332 -31.40 -33.89 -20.88
CA THR A 332 -29.95 -33.79 -20.96
C THR A 332 -29.50 -32.47 -21.58
N LYS A 333 -30.18 -31.97 -22.62
CA LYS A 333 -29.94 -30.65 -23.18
C LYS A 333 -30.26 -29.52 -22.21
N ALA A 334 -31.37 -29.67 -21.45
CA ALA A 334 -31.74 -28.72 -20.40
C ALA A 334 -30.68 -28.67 -19.28
N LEU A 335 -30.23 -29.84 -18.83
CA LEU A 335 -29.15 -29.94 -17.83
C LEU A 335 -27.84 -29.27 -18.28
N SER A 336 -27.53 -29.28 -19.58
CA SER A 336 -26.32 -28.59 -20.09
C SER A 336 -26.34 -27.09 -19.84
N VAL A 337 -27.54 -26.46 -19.74
CA VAL A 337 -27.67 -25.04 -19.37
C VAL A 337 -27.39 -24.84 -17.88
N LEU A 338 -27.87 -25.74 -17.01
CA LEU A 338 -27.64 -25.68 -15.56
C LEU A 338 -26.16 -25.92 -15.19
N MET A 339 -25.40 -26.65 -16.02
CA MET A 339 -24.00 -27.00 -15.76
C MET A 339 -23.03 -25.85 -16.01
N VAL A 340 -23.48 -24.75 -16.59
CA VAL A 340 -22.63 -23.62 -16.94
C VAL A 340 -23.16 -22.39 -16.23
N ASP A 341 -22.46 -22.00 -15.16
CA ASP A 341 -22.80 -20.86 -14.35
C ASP A 341 -21.85 -19.67 -14.65
N TYR A 342 -22.40 -18.47 -14.69
CA TYR A 342 -21.62 -17.25 -14.86
C TYR A 342 -21.06 -16.75 -13.52
N SER A 343 -21.72 -17.12 -12.43
CA SER A 343 -21.48 -16.56 -11.10
C SER A 343 -20.12 -16.96 -10.53
N CYS A 344 -19.77 -18.23 -10.56
CA CYS A 344 -18.54 -18.77 -9.98
C CYS A 344 -17.29 -18.07 -10.56
N ALA A 345 -17.20 -17.96 -11.87
CA ALA A 345 -16.05 -17.34 -12.52
C ALA A 345 -15.94 -15.83 -12.24
N LEU A 346 -17.07 -15.11 -12.17
CA LEU A 346 -17.10 -13.67 -11.87
C LEU A 346 -16.71 -13.40 -10.42
N LYS A 347 -17.32 -14.13 -9.48
CA LYS A 347 -17.07 -13.98 -8.03
C LYS A 347 -15.64 -14.31 -7.64
N LEU A 348 -14.94 -15.14 -8.42
CA LEU A 348 -13.56 -15.53 -8.14
C LEU A 348 -12.54 -14.64 -8.86
N ALA A 349 -12.70 -14.42 -10.18
CA ALA A 349 -11.66 -13.77 -10.99
C ALA A 349 -11.50 -12.27 -10.68
N MET A 350 -12.58 -11.57 -10.26
CA MET A 350 -12.49 -10.14 -9.97
C MET A 350 -11.76 -9.82 -8.68
N PRO A 351 -12.11 -10.39 -7.51
CA PRO A 351 -11.34 -10.18 -6.29
C PRO A 351 -9.86 -10.54 -6.45
N LEU A 352 -9.56 -11.64 -7.17
CA LEU A 352 -8.18 -12.04 -7.44
C LEU A 352 -7.41 -11.01 -8.26
N THR A 353 -8.07 -10.34 -9.21
CA THR A 353 -7.44 -9.26 -9.99
C THR A 353 -7.12 -8.06 -9.10
N VAL A 354 -8.05 -7.69 -8.21
CA VAL A 354 -7.86 -6.61 -7.23
C VAL A 354 -6.74 -6.93 -6.24
N LEU A 355 -6.74 -8.12 -5.66
CA LEU A 355 -5.67 -8.57 -4.76
C LEU A 355 -4.30 -8.60 -5.46
N SER A 356 -4.27 -8.97 -6.76
CA SER A 356 -3.04 -8.91 -7.56
C SER A 356 -2.55 -7.49 -7.75
N ALA A 357 -3.47 -6.52 -7.98
CA ALA A 357 -3.12 -5.11 -8.08
C ALA A 357 -2.57 -4.56 -6.75
N ILE A 358 -3.22 -4.86 -5.62
CA ILE A 358 -2.75 -4.44 -4.30
C ILE A 358 -1.37 -5.04 -3.99
N ARG A 359 -1.16 -6.32 -4.32
CA ARG A 359 0.15 -6.97 -4.14
C ARG A 359 1.25 -6.30 -4.98
N GLU A 360 0.95 -5.99 -6.25
CA GLU A 360 1.91 -5.36 -7.15
C GLU A 360 2.20 -3.92 -6.73
N ALA A 361 1.18 -3.15 -6.31
CA ALA A 361 1.37 -1.83 -5.69
C ALA A 361 2.32 -1.90 -4.47
N SER A 362 2.13 -2.92 -3.62
CA SER A 362 3.00 -3.12 -2.45
C SER A 362 4.46 -3.39 -2.82
N SER A 363 4.75 -3.99 -3.98
CA SER A 363 6.13 -4.18 -4.46
C SER A 363 6.80 -2.88 -4.90
N HIS A 364 6.02 -1.84 -5.18
CA HIS A 364 6.46 -0.47 -5.46
C HIS A 364 6.38 0.45 -4.23
N GLU A 365 6.36 -0.11 -3.02
CA GLU A 365 6.21 0.65 -1.77
C GLU A 365 4.92 1.48 -1.68
N ILE A 366 3.89 1.09 -2.44
CA ILE A 366 2.56 1.71 -2.43
C ILE A 366 1.62 0.83 -1.63
N THR A 367 1.08 1.33 -0.53
CA THR A 367 0.07 0.63 0.27
C THR A 367 -1.31 1.16 -0.07
N VAL A 368 -2.23 0.29 -0.45
CA VAL A 368 -3.61 0.62 -0.80
C VAL A 368 -4.57 -0.06 0.17
N LYS A 369 -5.47 0.69 0.79
CA LYS A 369 -6.41 0.18 1.80
C LYS A 369 -7.59 -0.62 1.23
N GLY A 370 -7.85 -0.57 -0.08
CA GLY A 370 -8.94 -1.34 -0.69
C GLY A 370 -9.09 -1.16 -2.18
N GLY A 371 -9.75 -2.14 -2.83
CA GLY A 371 -9.95 -2.17 -4.27
C GLY A 371 -10.72 -0.98 -4.83
N LYS A 372 -11.64 -0.40 -4.05
CA LYS A 372 -12.39 0.79 -4.45
C LYS A 372 -11.51 2.00 -4.77
N TYR A 373 -10.35 2.11 -4.10
CA TYR A 373 -9.42 3.22 -4.31
C TYR A 373 -8.60 3.06 -5.58
N ILE A 374 -8.25 1.81 -5.94
CA ILE A 374 -7.60 1.53 -7.23
C ILE A 374 -8.59 1.79 -8.39
N GLU A 375 -9.86 1.42 -8.23
CA GLU A 375 -10.92 1.74 -9.20
C GLU A 375 -11.09 3.26 -9.35
N ALA A 376 -11.24 3.98 -8.23
CA ALA A 376 -11.38 5.43 -8.23
C ALA A 376 -10.15 6.13 -8.84
N MET A 377 -8.93 5.62 -8.57
CA MET A 377 -7.70 6.10 -9.20
C MET A 377 -7.71 5.94 -10.72
N ALA A 378 -8.26 4.81 -11.25
CA ALA A 378 -8.39 4.61 -12.69
C ALA A 378 -9.45 5.50 -13.35
N GLU A 379 -10.50 5.87 -12.63
CA GLU A 379 -11.62 6.69 -13.13
C GLU A 379 -11.42 8.19 -12.91
N ALA A 380 -10.49 8.59 -12.06
CA ALA A 380 -10.26 9.98 -11.70
C ALA A 380 -9.84 10.83 -12.91
N ARG A 381 -10.37 12.08 -12.93
CA ARG A 381 -10.07 13.08 -13.94
C ARG A 381 -9.43 14.34 -13.37
N THR A 382 -9.62 14.59 -12.08
CA THR A 382 -9.04 15.71 -11.35
C THR A 382 -8.05 15.19 -10.32
N ILE A 383 -6.88 15.83 -10.26
CA ILE A 383 -5.88 15.60 -9.22
C ILE A 383 -5.53 16.93 -8.57
N VAL A 384 -5.50 16.95 -7.25
CA VAL A 384 -5.12 18.10 -6.45
C VAL A 384 -3.84 17.77 -5.70
N PHE A 385 -2.81 18.58 -5.89
CA PHE A 385 -1.54 18.47 -5.19
C PHE A 385 -1.43 19.52 -4.10
N ASP A 386 -1.06 19.14 -2.91
CA ASP A 386 -0.43 20.08 -1.99
C ASP A 386 0.95 20.47 -2.53
N LYS A 387 1.42 21.68 -2.22
CA LYS A 387 2.77 22.09 -2.58
C LYS A 387 3.81 21.48 -1.67
N THR A 388 3.70 21.78 -0.37
CA THR A 388 4.77 21.54 0.63
C THR A 388 4.84 20.07 1.01
N GLY A 389 6.04 19.45 0.91
CA GLY A 389 6.19 18.03 1.20
C GLY A 389 5.69 17.08 0.11
N THR A 390 4.96 17.60 -0.87
CA THR A 390 4.42 16.84 -2.03
C THR A 390 5.16 17.19 -3.30
N LEU A 391 4.92 18.36 -3.88
CA LEU A 391 5.68 18.83 -5.06
C LEU A 391 7.08 19.31 -4.69
N THR A 392 7.30 19.68 -3.42
CA THR A 392 8.58 20.00 -2.82
C THR A 392 9.04 18.91 -1.84
N LYS A 393 10.28 18.99 -1.40
CA LYS A 393 10.84 18.02 -0.41
C LYS A 393 10.58 18.41 1.05
N ALA A 394 9.90 19.53 1.33
CA ALA A 394 9.79 20.15 2.65
C ALA A 394 11.16 20.31 3.33
N GLN A 395 12.19 20.58 2.55
CA GLN A 395 13.55 20.79 3.01
C GLN A 395 14.03 22.18 2.52
N PRO A 396 13.50 23.25 3.11
CA PRO A 396 13.87 24.60 2.71
C PRO A 396 15.38 24.80 2.82
N THR A 397 15.92 25.58 1.88
CA THR A 397 17.34 25.90 1.78
C THR A 397 17.52 27.41 1.72
N VAL A 398 18.57 27.92 2.35
CA VAL A 398 18.95 29.33 2.25
C VAL A 398 19.54 29.57 0.87
N VAL A 399 18.95 30.50 0.11
CA VAL A 399 19.41 30.92 -1.21
C VAL A 399 20.47 32.00 -1.10
N ASP A 400 20.16 33.06 -0.33
CA ASP A 400 21.09 34.16 -0.06
C ASP A 400 20.82 34.80 1.29
N VAL A 401 21.83 35.53 1.79
CA VAL A 401 21.76 36.40 2.96
C VAL A 401 22.06 37.82 2.49
N VAL A 402 21.06 38.67 2.45
CA VAL A 402 21.16 40.06 1.99
C VAL A 402 21.45 40.97 3.19
N PRO A 403 22.66 41.57 3.28
CA PRO A 403 23.03 42.42 4.42
C PRO A 403 22.47 43.85 4.30
N PHE A 404 21.85 44.31 5.36
CA PHE A 404 21.37 45.68 5.54
C PHE A 404 22.24 46.49 6.52
N SER A 405 23.17 45.82 7.24
CA SER A 405 24.18 46.39 8.11
C SER A 405 25.57 46.30 7.48
N ASP A 406 26.62 46.78 8.18
CA ASP A 406 28.02 46.68 7.79
C ASP A 406 28.63 45.32 8.11
N GLN A 407 27.88 44.41 8.70
CA GLN A 407 28.31 43.05 9.02
C GLN A 407 28.37 42.18 7.75
N SER A 408 29.27 41.22 7.76
CA SER A 408 29.40 40.27 6.62
C SER A 408 28.20 39.29 6.60
N ARG A 409 27.96 38.70 5.42
CA ARG A 409 26.91 37.68 5.23
C ARG A 409 27.08 36.49 6.18
N ASP A 410 28.34 36.08 6.40
CA ASP A 410 28.65 34.93 7.26
C ASP A 410 28.47 35.25 8.75
N GLU A 411 28.81 36.48 9.18
CA GLU A 411 28.50 36.93 10.55
C GLU A 411 27.01 37.00 10.82
N LEU A 412 26.22 37.54 9.87
CA LEU A 412 24.75 37.61 9.99
C LEU A 412 24.11 36.22 9.99
N LEU A 413 24.62 35.31 9.15
CA LEU A 413 24.14 33.94 9.12
C LEU A 413 24.51 33.17 10.41
N THR A 414 25.68 33.44 10.99
CA THR A 414 26.11 32.86 12.27
C THR A 414 25.20 33.30 13.41
N ILE A 415 24.86 34.59 13.45
CA ILE A 415 23.91 35.13 14.44
C ILE A 415 22.53 34.49 14.28
N ALA A 416 22.04 34.41 13.05
CA ALA A 416 20.75 33.77 12.76
C ALA A 416 20.73 32.30 13.17
N ALA A 417 21.77 31.55 12.82
CA ALA A 417 21.90 30.13 13.15
C ALA A 417 21.94 29.89 14.68
N CYS A 418 22.68 30.73 15.41
CA CYS A 418 22.78 30.65 16.85
C CYS A 418 21.41 30.83 17.52
N LEU A 419 20.52 31.69 17.00
CA LEU A 419 19.18 31.90 17.54
C LEU A 419 18.21 30.76 17.12
N GLU A 420 18.31 30.32 15.89
CA GLU A 420 17.41 29.32 15.29
C GLU A 420 17.73 27.87 15.71
N GLU A 421 18.93 27.61 16.25
CA GLU A 421 19.35 26.26 16.65
C GLU A 421 18.42 25.61 17.70
N HIS A 422 17.82 26.41 18.53
CA HIS A 422 16.93 25.95 19.61
C HIS A 422 15.48 25.69 19.15
N PHE A 423 15.16 25.97 17.88
CA PHE A 423 13.78 25.88 17.39
C PHE A 423 13.68 24.93 16.19
N PRO A 424 12.97 23.82 16.32
CA PRO A 424 12.98 22.73 15.33
C PRO A 424 12.05 22.95 14.13
N HIS A 425 11.69 24.18 13.75
CA HIS A 425 10.90 24.41 12.54
C HIS A 425 11.73 24.39 11.26
N SER A 426 11.09 24.17 10.10
CA SER A 426 11.76 23.89 8.82
C SER A 426 12.69 25.02 8.35
N MET A 427 12.31 26.28 8.52
CA MET A 427 13.14 27.44 8.14
C MET A 427 14.36 27.56 9.05
N ALA A 428 14.20 27.37 10.38
CA ALA A 428 15.31 27.33 11.33
C ALA A 428 16.36 26.28 10.94
N LYS A 429 15.89 25.07 10.65
CA LYS A 429 16.78 24.00 10.17
C LYS A 429 17.51 24.35 8.87
N ALA A 430 16.91 25.14 7.99
CA ALA A 430 17.57 25.62 6.79
C ALA A 430 18.73 26.56 7.09
N VAL A 431 18.52 27.53 7.99
CA VAL A 431 19.52 28.51 8.43
C VAL A 431 20.70 27.80 9.11
N VAL A 432 20.41 26.91 10.07
CA VAL A 432 21.44 26.14 10.79
C VAL A 432 22.24 25.23 9.85
N ARG A 433 21.56 24.54 8.91
CA ARG A 433 22.24 23.70 7.90
C ARG A 433 23.16 24.50 6.97
N GLU A 434 22.72 25.68 6.54
CA GLU A 434 23.56 26.52 5.68
C GLU A 434 24.78 27.07 6.44
N ALA A 435 24.63 27.45 7.72
CA ALA A 435 25.76 27.83 8.55
C ALA A 435 26.77 26.67 8.70
N ALA A 436 26.27 25.46 8.99
CA ALA A 436 27.10 24.25 9.06
C ALA A 436 27.80 23.93 7.73
N ARG A 437 27.12 24.07 6.59
CA ARG A 437 27.68 23.87 5.24
C ARG A 437 28.84 24.83 4.94
N ARG A 438 28.75 26.06 5.46
CA ARG A 438 29.82 27.06 5.35
C ARG A 438 30.91 26.90 6.42
N ASN A 439 30.81 25.88 7.30
CA ASN A 439 31.70 25.65 8.44
C ASN A 439 31.76 26.85 9.40
N LEU A 440 30.65 27.54 9.58
CA LEU A 440 30.51 28.62 10.54
C LEU A 440 30.28 28.01 11.94
N VAL A 441 31.32 28.03 12.76
CA VAL A 441 31.24 27.54 14.15
C VAL A 441 30.93 28.73 15.05
N HIS A 442 29.95 28.60 15.92
CA HIS A 442 29.64 29.61 16.94
C HIS A 442 29.63 28.96 18.33
N GLU A 443 30.06 29.72 19.31
CA GLU A 443 29.77 29.42 20.70
C GLU A 443 28.41 30.04 21.05
N GLU A 444 27.68 29.52 22.06
CA GLU A 444 26.44 30.13 22.50
C GLU A 444 26.68 31.62 22.86
N MET A 445 26.21 32.52 21.99
CA MET A 445 26.42 33.97 22.14
C MET A 445 25.24 34.69 22.76
N HIS A 446 24.12 34.02 22.97
CA HIS A 446 22.86 34.61 23.42
C HIS A 446 22.57 34.34 24.89
N THR A 447 21.74 35.20 25.46
CA THR A 447 21.08 35.01 26.77
C THR A 447 19.84 34.12 26.56
N LYS A 448 18.88 34.19 27.46
CA LYS A 448 17.61 33.45 27.30
C LYS A 448 16.90 33.82 26.00
N VAL A 449 16.60 32.83 25.18
CA VAL A 449 15.84 32.98 23.94
C VAL A 449 14.34 32.97 24.26
N GLU A 450 13.60 33.94 23.78
CA GLU A 450 12.14 34.01 23.92
C GLU A 450 11.50 33.72 22.56
N TYR A 451 10.69 32.69 22.53
CA TYR A 451 9.92 32.29 21.33
C TYR A 451 8.51 32.88 21.40
N LEU A 452 8.15 33.65 20.41
CA LEU A 452 6.81 34.18 20.21
C LEU A 452 6.10 33.34 19.15
N VAL A 453 5.15 32.52 19.60
CA VAL A 453 4.43 31.55 18.74
C VAL A 453 3.85 32.26 17.52
N ALA A 454 4.12 31.71 16.33
CA ALA A 454 3.72 32.22 15.02
C ALA A 454 4.30 33.56 14.56
N HIS A 455 5.21 34.18 15.33
CA HIS A 455 5.77 35.50 15.01
C HIS A 455 7.29 35.45 14.78
N GLY A 456 8.06 34.96 15.73
CA GLY A 456 9.52 34.92 15.60
C GLY A 456 10.23 34.69 16.94
N ILE A 457 11.50 34.96 16.90
CA ILE A 457 12.44 34.76 18.03
C ILE A 457 13.04 36.07 18.44
N SER A 458 13.12 36.31 19.77
CA SER A 458 13.81 37.46 20.36
C SER A 458 14.85 36.98 21.36
N SER A 459 16.06 37.58 21.33
CA SER A 459 17.09 37.33 22.32
C SER A 459 18.07 38.54 22.43
N THR A 460 19.02 38.43 23.32
CA THR A 460 20.08 39.45 23.48
C THR A 460 21.42 38.79 23.19
N ILE A 461 22.16 39.33 22.21
CA ILE A 461 23.50 38.90 21.83
C ILE A 461 24.47 40.08 22.07
N ALA A 462 25.51 39.87 22.85
CA ALA A 462 26.50 40.90 23.19
C ALA A 462 25.89 42.23 23.68
N GLY A 463 24.77 42.13 24.43
CA GLY A 463 24.07 43.30 24.97
C GLY A 463 23.12 44.02 24.01
N LYS A 464 22.99 43.52 22.76
CA LYS A 464 22.07 44.05 21.75
C LYS A 464 20.86 43.15 21.58
N LYS A 465 19.66 43.76 21.48
CA LYS A 465 18.43 43.00 21.18
C LYS A 465 18.47 42.51 19.72
N VAL A 466 18.36 41.21 19.53
CA VAL A 466 18.28 40.60 18.21
C VAL A 466 16.94 39.92 18.09
N VAL A 467 16.22 40.22 17.00
CA VAL A 467 14.94 39.61 16.66
C VAL A 467 15.01 39.01 15.24
N ILE A 468 14.43 37.83 15.07
CA ILE A 468 14.37 37.15 13.79
C ILE A 468 12.96 36.59 13.58
N GLY A 469 12.37 36.77 12.38
CA GLY A 469 11.01 36.30 12.14
C GLY A 469 10.39 36.83 10.85
N SER A 470 9.03 36.80 10.84
CA SER A 470 8.23 37.25 9.69
C SER A 470 8.27 38.77 9.52
N TYR A 471 7.80 39.25 8.35
CA TYR A 471 7.63 40.70 8.07
C TYR A 471 6.78 41.38 9.15
N HIS A 472 5.63 40.80 9.49
CA HIS A 472 4.73 41.32 10.51
C HIS A 472 5.44 41.50 11.87
N PHE A 473 6.14 40.45 12.30
CA PHE A 473 6.88 40.47 13.57
C PHE A 473 7.94 41.56 13.61
N ILE A 474 8.74 41.69 12.56
CA ILE A 474 9.89 42.63 12.55
C ILE A 474 9.42 44.08 12.37
N PHE A 475 8.45 44.35 11.48
CA PHE A 475 8.10 45.74 11.14
C PHE A 475 6.82 46.25 11.84
N GLU A 476 5.86 45.37 12.19
CA GLU A 476 4.64 45.81 12.84
C GLU A 476 4.70 45.67 14.36
N ASP A 477 5.19 44.54 14.89
CA ASP A 477 5.28 44.31 16.32
C ASP A 477 6.53 44.98 16.93
N GLU A 478 7.71 44.69 16.41
CA GLU A 478 8.99 45.17 16.90
C GLU A 478 9.38 46.56 16.33
N LYS A 479 8.66 47.05 15.30
CA LYS A 479 8.81 48.38 14.69
C LYS A 479 10.24 48.67 14.24
N ALA A 480 10.92 47.66 13.68
CA ALA A 480 12.27 47.83 13.18
C ALA A 480 12.29 48.76 11.97
N GLU A 481 13.32 49.59 11.85
CA GLU A 481 13.51 50.54 10.76
C GLU A 481 14.47 50.02 9.74
N ILE A 482 14.21 50.29 8.43
CA ILE A 482 15.15 50.03 7.35
C ILE A 482 16.25 51.09 7.42
N PRO A 483 17.54 50.72 7.41
CA PRO A 483 18.65 51.68 7.46
C PRO A 483 18.62 52.69 6.31
N GLU A 484 19.01 53.94 6.59
CA GLU A 484 19.05 55.02 5.60
C GLU A 484 19.85 54.61 4.37
N GLY A 485 19.29 54.84 3.17
CA GLY A 485 19.93 54.50 1.89
C GLY A 485 19.81 53.02 1.47
N LYS A 486 19.10 52.17 2.25
CA LYS A 486 18.88 50.77 1.92
C LYS A 486 17.46 50.44 1.45
N GLN A 487 16.58 51.43 1.31
CA GLN A 487 15.20 51.25 0.86
C GLN A 487 15.13 50.63 -0.51
N GLU A 488 15.94 51.11 -1.46
CA GLU A 488 15.98 50.56 -2.81
C GLU A 488 16.41 49.08 -2.85
N LEU A 489 17.36 48.67 -1.97
CA LEU A 489 17.76 47.27 -1.83
C LEU A 489 16.62 46.41 -1.28
N PHE A 490 15.84 46.94 -0.35
CA PHE A 490 14.69 46.27 0.24
C PHE A 490 13.58 46.05 -0.79
N ASP A 491 13.28 47.08 -1.57
CA ASP A 491 12.22 47.06 -2.61
C ASP A 491 12.57 46.14 -3.78
N HIS A 492 13.87 45.78 -3.95
CA HIS A 492 14.35 44.86 -5.00
C HIS A 492 14.69 43.47 -4.46
N LEU A 493 14.23 43.09 -3.26
CA LEU A 493 14.37 41.72 -2.78
C LEU A 493 13.65 40.75 -3.71
N PRO A 494 14.22 39.57 -4.02
CA PRO A 494 13.58 38.58 -4.88
C PRO A 494 12.25 38.09 -4.27
N GLU A 495 11.15 38.44 -4.88
CA GLU A 495 9.80 38.13 -4.40
C GLU A 495 9.40 36.65 -4.54
N GLU A 496 10.21 35.88 -5.26
CA GLU A 496 10.01 34.45 -5.51
C GLU A 496 10.42 33.54 -4.34
N TYR A 497 11.11 34.10 -3.35
CA TYR A 497 11.57 33.38 -2.15
C TYR A 497 10.81 33.79 -0.90
N SER A 498 10.77 32.91 0.08
CA SER A 498 10.33 33.27 1.43
C SER A 498 11.42 34.08 2.12
N HIS A 499 11.02 35.12 2.81
CA HIS A 499 11.93 36.02 3.51
C HIS A 499 11.87 35.83 5.02
N LEU A 500 13.01 35.60 5.64
CA LEU A 500 13.21 35.63 7.08
C LEU A 500 14.00 36.91 7.43
N TYR A 501 13.37 37.80 8.17
CA TYR A 501 13.93 39.10 8.50
C TYR A 501 14.64 39.04 9.85
N MET A 502 15.81 39.69 9.93
CA MET A 502 16.58 39.83 11.19
C MET A 502 16.88 41.30 11.46
N ALA A 503 16.51 41.76 12.65
CA ALA A 503 16.81 43.12 13.13
C ALA A 503 17.66 43.08 14.40
N ILE A 504 18.59 44.02 14.51
CA ILE A 504 19.48 44.21 15.66
C ILE A 504 19.26 45.66 16.20
N ASP A 505 18.92 45.77 17.47
CA ASP A 505 18.62 47.05 18.15
C ASP A 505 17.62 47.92 17.36
N GLY A 506 16.55 47.28 16.84
CA GLY A 506 15.46 47.98 16.14
C GLY A 506 15.81 48.39 14.71
N LYS A 507 16.93 47.94 14.12
CA LYS A 507 17.30 48.18 12.70
C LYS A 507 17.40 46.89 11.94
N LEU A 508 16.79 46.84 10.76
CA LEU A 508 16.93 45.70 9.84
C LEU A 508 18.42 45.46 9.55
N SER A 509 18.92 44.29 9.84
CA SER A 509 20.33 43.92 9.68
C SER A 509 20.57 42.90 8.56
N ALA A 510 19.61 41.98 8.37
CA ALA A 510 19.68 41.02 7.28
C ALA A 510 18.27 40.59 6.83
N VAL A 511 18.19 40.18 5.56
CA VAL A 511 17.07 39.40 5.04
C VAL A 511 17.65 38.09 4.47
N ILE A 512 17.21 36.98 5.04
CA ILE A 512 17.61 35.64 4.60
C ILE A 512 16.53 35.12 3.66
N THR A 513 16.90 34.90 2.40
CA THR A 513 15.98 34.35 1.39
C THR A 513 16.03 32.83 1.42
N ILE A 514 14.86 32.22 1.50
CA ILE A 514 14.71 30.76 1.68
C ILE A 514 13.79 30.23 0.58
N GLU A 515 14.24 29.16 -0.06
CA GLU A 515 13.47 28.42 -1.06
C GLU A 515 13.18 27.00 -0.55
N ASP A 516 11.97 26.52 -0.75
CA ASP A 516 11.66 25.09 -0.64
C ASP A 516 11.75 24.47 -2.04
N PRO A 517 12.83 23.74 -2.36
CA PRO A 517 13.11 23.33 -3.71
C PRO A 517 12.09 22.31 -4.22
N LEU A 518 11.63 22.50 -5.45
CA LEU A 518 10.80 21.55 -6.16
C LEU A 518 11.52 20.21 -6.33
N ARG A 519 10.77 19.12 -6.27
CA ARG A 519 11.27 17.81 -6.67
C ARG A 519 11.62 17.83 -8.15
N ARG A 520 12.74 17.23 -8.50
CA ARG A 520 13.26 17.24 -9.89
C ARG A 520 12.30 16.58 -10.86
N GLU A 521 11.57 15.59 -10.41
CA GLU A 521 10.59 14.81 -11.17
C GLU A 521 9.20 15.48 -11.28
N ALA A 522 8.91 16.52 -10.51
CA ALA A 522 7.55 17.10 -10.39
C ALA A 522 6.94 17.47 -11.75
N SER A 523 7.64 18.23 -12.57
CA SER A 523 7.12 18.66 -13.89
C SER A 523 6.89 17.47 -14.82
N MET A 524 7.80 16.49 -14.85
CA MET A 524 7.66 15.27 -15.65
C MET A 524 6.46 14.43 -15.19
N VAL A 525 6.24 14.33 -13.88
CA VAL A 525 5.09 13.60 -13.32
C VAL A 525 3.78 14.24 -13.73
N ILE A 526 3.66 15.58 -13.61
CA ILE A 526 2.47 16.34 -14.04
C ILE A 526 2.17 16.11 -15.53
N GLN A 527 3.20 16.18 -16.38
CA GLN A 527 3.04 15.91 -17.81
C GLN A 527 2.59 14.47 -18.07
N SER A 528 3.22 13.49 -17.43
CA SER A 528 2.87 12.07 -17.61
C SER A 528 1.46 11.76 -17.14
N LEU A 529 0.99 12.37 -16.05
CA LEU A 529 -0.37 12.20 -15.55
C LEU A 529 -1.40 12.79 -16.54
N ARG A 530 -1.09 13.91 -17.20
CA ARG A 530 -1.92 14.46 -18.26
C ARG A 530 -2.00 13.52 -19.47
N GLU A 531 -0.88 12.91 -19.86
CA GLU A 531 -0.84 11.90 -20.94
C GLU A 531 -1.66 10.65 -20.59
N LEU A 532 -1.78 10.30 -19.30
CA LEU A 532 -2.62 9.23 -18.78
C LEU A 532 -4.10 9.64 -18.59
N GLY A 533 -4.55 10.75 -19.20
CA GLY A 533 -5.95 11.11 -19.29
C GLY A 533 -6.53 11.87 -18.09
N LEU A 534 -5.68 12.43 -17.22
CA LEU A 534 -6.13 13.37 -16.21
C LEU A 534 -6.40 14.73 -16.88
N GLU A 535 -7.61 15.26 -16.69
CA GLU A 535 -8.11 16.44 -17.40
C GLU A 535 -7.77 17.75 -16.65
N LYS A 536 -7.65 17.68 -15.32
CA LYS A 536 -7.44 18.83 -14.45
C LYS A 536 -6.41 18.52 -13.37
N LEU A 537 -5.31 19.25 -13.39
CA LEU A 537 -4.20 19.16 -12.46
C LEU A 537 -4.09 20.46 -11.69
N VAL A 538 -4.32 20.42 -10.38
CA VAL A 538 -4.47 21.60 -9.51
C VAL A 538 -3.38 21.58 -8.45
N MET A 539 -2.78 22.73 -8.15
CA MET A 539 -1.90 22.93 -7.01
C MET A 539 -2.57 23.81 -5.97
N MET A 540 -2.49 23.45 -4.70
CA MET A 540 -2.95 24.24 -3.57
C MET A 540 -1.81 24.50 -2.58
N THR A 541 -1.73 25.73 -2.09
CA THR A 541 -0.69 26.12 -1.13
C THR A 541 -1.16 27.24 -0.19
N GLY A 542 -0.62 27.28 1.01
CA GLY A 542 -0.77 28.41 1.94
C GLY A 542 0.16 29.59 1.62
N ASP A 543 1.04 29.46 0.62
CA ASP A 543 1.95 30.55 0.26
C ASP A 543 1.24 31.69 -0.44
N SER A 544 1.94 32.82 -0.56
CA SER A 544 1.48 33.99 -1.31
C SER A 544 1.31 33.68 -2.79
N ASP A 545 0.41 34.43 -3.44
CA ASP A 545 0.08 34.28 -4.87
C ASP A 545 1.30 34.31 -5.79
N ARG A 546 2.29 35.15 -5.50
CA ARG A 546 3.52 35.27 -6.29
C ARG A 546 4.36 34.01 -6.27
N ILE A 547 4.56 33.41 -5.09
CA ILE A 547 5.29 32.14 -4.95
C ILE A 547 4.51 31.03 -5.64
N ALA A 548 3.21 30.96 -5.40
CA ALA A 548 2.34 29.94 -5.98
C ALA A 548 2.32 30.00 -7.51
N SER A 549 2.19 31.18 -8.10
CA SER A 549 2.21 31.40 -9.56
C SER A 549 3.51 30.95 -10.20
N ASN A 550 4.66 31.30 -9.61
CA ASN A 550 5.98 30.90 -10.10
C ASN A 550 6.15 29.37 -10.10
N ILE A 551 5.75 28.71 -9.01
CA ILE A 551 5.84 27.25 -8.87
C ILE A 551 4.88 26.57 -9.83
N ALA A 552 3.64 27.02 -9.93
CA ALA A 552 2.64 26.51 -10.86
C ALA A 552 3.13 26.54 -12.31
N GLY A 553 3.75 27.66 -12.71
CA GLY A 553 4.36 27.81 -14.04
C GLY A 553 5.53 26.85 -14.27
N LYS A 554 6.41 26.62 -13.27
CA LYS A 554 7.54 25.68 -13.35
C LYS A 554 7.09 24.23 -13.45
N VAL A 555 6.05 23.86 -12.70
CA VAL A 555 5.54 22.48 -12.62
C VAL A 555 4.60 22.16 -13.79
N GLY A 556 3.84 23.16 -14.28
CA GLY A 556 2.95 23.03 -15.41
C GLY A 556 1.56 22.51 -15.05
N VAL A 557 1.03 22.86 -13.88
CA VAL A 557 -0.36 22.56 -13.47
C VAL A 557 -1.36 23.45 -14.23
N ASP A 558 -2.63 23.05 -14.29
CA ASP A 558 -3.68 23.77 -15.03
C ASP A 558 -4.24 24.95 -14.21
N GLU A 559 -4.36 24.75 -12.90
CA GLU A 559 -4.85 25.77 -11.97
C GLU A 559 -4.01 25.75 -10.70
N TYR A 560 -3.92 26.88 -10.01
CA TYR A 560 -3.35 26.95 -8.67
C TYR A 560 -4.19 27.84 -7.76
N TYR A 561 -4.12 27.56 -6.47
CA TYR A 561 -4.77 28.34 -5.42
C TYR A 561 -3.73 28.65 -4.34
N SER A 562 -3.56 29.94 -4.05
CA SER A 562 -2.65 30.49 -3.06
C SER A 562 -3.40 30.87 -1.78
N GLU A 563 -2.67 31.03 -0.67
CA GLU A 563 -3.20 31.47 0.63
C GLU A 563 -4.38 30.62 1.14
N VAL A 564 -4.37 29.30 0.79
CA VAL A 564 -5.46 28.35 1.06
C VAL A 564 -5.30 27.75 2.46
N LEU A 565 -6.34 27.84 3.26
CA LEU A 565 -6.41 27.13 4.55
C LEU A 565 -6.76 25.65 4.36
N PRO A 566 -6.45 24.76 5.33
CA PRO A 566 -6.79 23.34 5.24
C PRO A 566 -8.28 23.07 4.97
N GLU A 567 -9.17 23.86 5.55
CA GLU A 567 -10.63 23.76 5.35
C GLU A 567 -11.07 24.12 3.91
N ASP A 568 -10.40 25.09 3.30
CA ASP A 568 -10.68 25.50 1.93
C ASP A 568 -10.29 24.41 0.91
N LYS A 569 -9.18 23.67 1.19
CA LYS A 569 -8.77 22.52 0.38
C LYS A 569 -9.86 21.45 0.36
N ALA A 570 -10.42 21.11 1.52
CA ALA A 570 -11.53 20.17 1.61
C ALA A 570 -12.79 20.68 0.91
N GLY A 571 -13.08 21.98 1.05
CA GLY A 571 -14.20 22.64 0.35
C GLY A 571 -14.08 22.58 -1.17
N PHE A 572 -12.88 22.74 -1.72
CA PHE A 572 -12.63 22.61 -3.16
C PHE A 572 -12.86 21.17 -3.63
N VAL A 573 -12.27 20.19 -2.94
CA VAL A 573 -12.48 18.77 -3.24
C VAL A 573 -13.96 18.40 -3.22
N GLY A 574 -14.71 18.91 -2.24
CA GLY A 574 -16.16 18.70 -2.14
C GLY A 574 -16.93 19.29 -3.34
N LYS A 575 -16.54 20.44 -3.85
CA LYS A 575 -17.15 21.06 -5.05
C LYS A 575 -16.87 20.24 -6.31
N GLU A 576 -15.64 19.84 -6.55
CA GLU A 576 -15.30 19.01 -7.71
C GLU A 576 -16.07 17.68 -7.70
N LYS A 577 -16.25 17.07 -6.52
CA LYS A 577 -17.07 15.84 -6.37
C LYS A 577 -18.56 16.07 -6.64
N ALA A 578 -19.09 17.25 -6.29
CA ALA A 578 -20.49 17.59 -6.59
C ALA A 578 -20.76 17.69 -8.11
N ASP A 579 -19.72 17.97 -8.90
CA ASP A 579 -19.75 17.96 -10.37
C ASP A 579 -19.57 16.54 -10.97
N GLU A 580 -19.77 15.48 -10.16
CA GLU A 580 -19.61 14.08 -10.54
C GLU A 580 -18.21 13.71 -11.04
N ARG A 581 -17.19 14.48 -10.68
CA ARG A 581 -15.78 14.20 -11.00
C ARG A 581 -15.13 13.41 -9.88
N LYS A 582 -14.47 12.33 -10.22
CA LYS A 582 -13.60 11.60 -9.28
C LYS A 582 -12.34 12.42 -9.03
N VAL A 583 -12.06 12.69 -7.77
CA VAL A 583 -10.96 13.56 -7.32
C VAL A 583 -9.94 12.78 -6.53
N ILE A 584 -8.69 12.94 -6.90
CA ILE A 584 -7.53 12.48 -6.12
C ILE A 584 -6.95 13.69 -5.38
N MET A 585 -6.71 13.57 -4.09
CA MET A 585 -5.95 14.55 -3.30
C MET A 585 -4.62 13.93 -2.89
N ILE A 586 -3.53 14.67 -3.10
CA ILE A 586 -2.17 14.25 -2.74
C ILE A 586 -1.57 15.28 -1.80
N GLY A 587 -1.10 14.84 -0.64
CA GLY A 587 -0.53 15.69 0.39
C GLY A 587 0.46 14.96 1.28
N ASP A 588 1.08 15.69 2.22
CA ASP A 588 1.98 15.15 3.26
C ASP A 588 1.21 14.65 4.49
N GLY A 589 -0.05 15.01 4.61
CA GLY A 589 -1.08 14.45 5.47
C GLY A 589 -1.33 15.11 6.80
N ILE A 590 -0.47 15.95 7.34
CA ILE A 590 -0.76 16.58 8.64
C ILE A 590 -1.81 17.69 8.45
N ASN A 591 -1.54 18.61 7.56
CA ASN A 591 -2.41 19.76 7.27
C ASN A 591 -3.54 19.43 6.27
N ASP A 592 -3.36 18.37 5.49
CA ASP A 592 -4.26 17.99 4.39
C ASP A 592 -5.28 16.93 4.78
N SER A 593 -5.27 16.45 6.01
CA SER A 593 -6.15 15.39 6.51
C SER A 593 -7.63 15.55 6.14
N PRO A 594 -8.23 16.75 6.28
CA PRO A 594 -9.63 16.96 5.89
C PRO A 594 -9.84 16.79 4.38
N ALA A 595 -8.92 17.29 3.55
CA ALA A 595 -9.00 17.20 2.09
C ALA A 595 -8.73 15.78 1.59
N LEU A 596 -7.76 15.07 2.18
CA LEU A 596 -7.46 13.66 1.91
C LEU A 596 -8.68 12.77 2.19
N SER A 597 -9.34 12.98 3.34
CA SER A 597 -10.53 12.23 3.72
C SER A 597 -11.76 12.54 2.85
N GLN A 598 -11.87 13.76 2.34
CA GLN A 598 -12.97 14.18 1.49
C GLN A 598 -12.85 13.68 0.05
N ALA A 599 -11.64 13.42 -0.44
CA ALA A 599 -11.38 12.97 -1.80
C ALA A 599 -11.98 11.58 -2.09
N ASP A 600 -12.05 11.19 -3.36
CA ASP A 600 -12.37 9.79 -3.73
C ASP A 600 -11.16 8.88 -3.50
N VAL A 601 -9.95 9.46 -3.60
CA VAL A 601 -8.69 8.83 -3.22
C VAL A 601 -7.78 9.86 -2.56
N GLY A 602 -7.55 9.71 -1.28
CA GLY A 602 -6.52 10.46 -0.55
C GLY A 602 -5.19 9.73 -0.61
N ILE A 603 -4.14 10.37 -1.13
CA ILE A 603 -2.80 9.81 -1.26
C ILE A 603 -1.84 10.58 -0.35
N ALA A 604 -1.22 9.89 0.59
CA ALA A 604 -0.13 10.44 1.38
C ALA A 604 1.23 10.04 0.79
N ILE A 605 2.12 11.02 0.60
CA ILE A 605 3.48 10.80 0.14
C ILE A 605 4.44 11.10 1.27
N SER A 606 5.49 10.28 1.41
CA SER A 606 6.67 10.46 2.23
C SER A 606 6.76 9.66 3.53
N ASP A 607 7.98 9.53 3.99
CA ASP A 607 8.39 8.94 5.28
C ASP A 607 7.88 9.74 6.52
N GLY A 608 7.19 10.86 6.31
CA GLY A 608 7.13 11.92 7.30
C GLY A 608 6.09 11.76 8.40
N ALA A 609 4.86 11.43 8.13
CA ALA A 609 3.84 11.42 9.19
C ALA A 609 3.01 10.14 9.13
N GLU A 610 3.15 9.30 10.15
CA GLU A 610 2.34 8.09 10.28
C GLU A 610 0.85 8.42 10.46
N ILE A 611 0.50 9.60 10.93
CA ILE A 611 -0.89 10.13 10.95
C ILE A 611 -1.45 10.21 9.54
N ALA A 612 -0.66 10.68 8.57
CA ALA A 612 -1.06 10.72 7.18
C ALA A 612 -1.36 9.34 6.60
N ARG A 613 -0.55 8.35 6.98
CA ARG A 613 -0.75 6.95 6.57
C ARG A 613 -2.05 6.37 7.13
N GLU A 614 -2.45 6.79 8.32
CA GLU A 614 -3.68 6.29 8.95
C GLU A 614 -4.92 6.88 8.29
N ILE A 615 -4.88 8.13 7.85
CA ILE A 615 -6.02 8.85 7.26
C ILE A 615 -6.12 8.59 5.76
N ALA A 616 -5.00 8.58 5.03
CA ALA A 616 -4.98 8.40 3.59
C ALA A 616 -5.45 7.00 3.17
N ASP A 617 -6.11 6.93 2.02
CA ASP A 617 -6.59 5.69 1.39
C ASP A 617 -5.44 4.92 0.71
N VAL A 618 -4.45 5.67 0.25
CA VAL A 618 -3.22 5.17 -0.36
C VAL A 618 -2.02 5.88 0.25
N THR A 619 -0.98 5.12 0.54
CA THR A 619 0.28 5.64 1.05
C THR A 619 1.42 5.24 0.14
N ILE A 620 2.23 6.20 -0.28
CA ILE A 620 3.45 6.00 -1.07
C ILE A 620 4.63 6.24 -0.12
N ALA A 621 5.32 5.16 0.26
CA ALA A 621 6.47 5.23 1.16
C ALA A 621 7.77 5.64 0.45
N ALA A 622 7.84 5.45 -0.87
CA ALA A 622 8.95 5.92 -1.68
C ALA A 622 9.02 7.45 -1.69
N ASP A 623 10.22 8.02 -1.53
CA ASP A 623 10.46 9.47 -1.70
C ASP A 623 10.55 9.86 -3.20
N ASP A 624 9.57 9.38 -3.99
CA ASP A 624 9.55 9.54 -5.44
C ASP A 624 8.12 9.72 -5.96
N LEU A 625 7.85 10.88 -6.56
CA LEU A 625 6.55 11.19 -7.16
C LEU A 625 6.19 10.29 -8.35
N ARG A 626 7.16 9.64 -8.99
CA ARG A 626 6.92 8.75 -10.14
C ARG A 626 6.02 7.57 -9.78
N GLU A 627 5.98 7.18 -8.51
CA GLU A 627 5.10 6.10 -8.06
C GLU A 627 3.61 6.41 -8.19
N ILE A 628 3.22 7.69 -8.32
CA ILE A 628 1.85 8.09 -8.68
C ILE A 628 1.52 7.62 -10.10
N ILE A 629 2.48 7.75 -11.03
CA ILE A 629 2.34 7.28 -12.41
C ILE A 629 2.20 5.75 -12.42
N THR A 630 3.04 5.06 -11.64
CA THR A 630 2.99 3.61 -11.48
C THR A 630 1.62 3.17 -10.96
N LEU A 631 1.11 3.83 -9.90
CA LEU A 631 -0.21 3.56 -9.35
C LEU A 631 -1.33 3.78 -10.38
N ARG A 632 -1.28 4.88 -11.15
CA ARG A 632 -2.27 5.17 -12.19
C ARG A 632 -2.29 4.10 -13.28
N ARG A 633 -1.12 3.72 -13.80
CA ARG A 633 -0.97 2.64 -14.81
C ARG A 633 -1.46 1.30 -14.28
N LEU A 634 -1.09 0.95 -13.05
CA LEU A 634 -1.55 -0.26 -12.38
C LEU A 634 -3.07 -0.31 -12.26
N SER A 635 -3.67 0.82 -11.88
CA SER A 635 -5.12 0.96 -11.77
C SER A 635 -5.82 0.76 -13.11
N GLU A 636 -5.31 1.37 -14.18
CA GLU A 636 -5.84 1.17 -15.53
C GLU A 636 -5.65 -0.28 -16.04
N ALA A 637 -4.49 -0.87 -15.77
CA ALA A 637 -4.21 -2.27 -16.14
C ALA A 637 -5.16 -3.24 -15.42
N MET A 638 -5.45 -2.98 -14.13
CA MET A 638 -6.44 -3.73 -13.35
C MET A 638 -7.83 -3.64 -14.02
N MET A 639 -8.29 -2.44 -14.35
CA MET A 639 -9.58 -2.23 -15.00
C MET A 639 -9.67 -2.92 -16.36
N LYS A 640 -8.62 -2.81 -17.18
CA LYS A 640 -8.52 -3.52 -18.47
C LYS A 640 -8.59 -5.05 -18.30
N ARG A 641 -7.92 -5.60 -17.29
CA ARG A 641 -7.96 -7.05 -16.98
C ARG A 641 -9.34 -7.48 -16.51
N ILE A 642 -10.00 -6.74 -15.62
CA ILE A 642 -11.37 -7.00 -15.17
C ILE A 642 -12.34 -7.07 -16.36
N HIS A 643 -12.32 -6.05 -17.24
CA HIS A 643 -13.18 -6.04 -18.43
C HIS A 643 -12.86 -7.17 -19.41
N LYS A 644 -11.58 -7.53 -19.59
CA LYS A 644 -11.16 -8.66 -20.43
C LYS A 644 -11.68 -9.99 -19.87
N ASN A 645 -11.55 -10.19 -18.55
CA ASN A 645 -12.04 -11.39 -17.88
C ASN A 645 -13.56 -11.51 -18.01
N TYR A 646 -14.28 -10.41 -17.78
CA TYR A 646 -15.73 -10.36 -17.95
C TYR A 646 -16.18 -10.81 -19.34
N ARG A 647 -15.58 -10.26 -20.41
CA ARG A 647 -15.88 -10.64 -21.80
C ARG A 647 -15.57 -12.11 -22.08
N ARG A 648 -14.45 -12.63 -21.55
CA ARG A 648 -14.04 -14.04 -21.72
C ARG A 648 -15.01 -14.98 -21.02
N ILE A 649 -15.40 -14.69 -19.78
CA ILE A 649 -16.35 -15.49 -19.00
C ILE A 649 -17.68 -15.59 -19.75
N ILE A 650 -18.23 -14.45 -20.18
CA ILE A 650 -19.48 -14.44 -20.94
C ILE A 650 -19.34 -15.22 -22.24
N GLY A 651 -18.28 -14.98 -23.01
CA GLY A 651 -18.06 -15.63 -24.31
C GLY A 651 -17.92 -17.15 -24.19
N ILE A 652 -17.09 -17.63 -23.27
CA ILE A 652 -16.87 -19.07 -23.07
C ILE A 652 -18.16 -19.74 -22.58
N ASN A 653 -18.80 -19.21 -21.55
CA ASN A 653 -19.99 -19.81 -20.95
C ASN A 653 -21.16 -19.82 -21.93
N SER A 654 -21.41 -18.72 -22.65
CA SER A 654 -22.42 -18.71 -23.71
C SER A 654 -22.15 -19.75 -24.80
N THR A 655 -20.89 -19.92 -25.21
CA THR A 655 -20.51 -20.95 -26.20
C THR A 655 -20.77 -22.34 -25.67
N LEU A 656 -20.40 -22.63 -24.42
CA LEU A 656 -20.65 -23.94 -23.80
C LEU A 656 -22.16 -24.26 -23.70
N ILE A 657 -22.97 -23.28 -23.36
CA ILE A 657 -24.44 -23.42 -23.32
C ILE A 657 -24.96 -23.76 -24.73
N VAL A 658 -24.57 -23.03 -25.76
CA VAL A 658 -25.00 -23.29 -27.15
C VAL A 658 -24.62 -24.68 -27.58
N LEU A 659 -23.36 -25.08 -27.40
CA LEU A 659 -22.87 -26.42 -27.77
C LEU A 659 -23.60 -27.54 -27.02
N GLY A 660 -23.92 -27.33 -25.73
CA GLY A 660 -24.69 -28.26 -24.93
C GLY A 660 -26.15 -28.39 -25.38
N VAL A 661 -26.82 -27.27 -25.69
CA VAL A 661 -28.20 -27.24 -26.22
C VAL A 661 -28.27 -27.90 -27.63
N MET A 662 -27.26 -27.68 -28.47
CA MET A 662 -27.15 -28.37 -29.75
C MET A 662 -26.93 -29.90 -29.58
N GLY A 663 -26.47 -30.33 -28.40
CA GLY A 663 -26.16 -31.74 -28.12
C GLY A 663 -24.80 -32.17 -28.62
N LEU A 664 -23.92 -31.23 -28.94
CA LEU A 664 -22.56 -31.52 -29.42
C LEU A 664 -21.62 -31.91 -28.24
N ILE A 665 -21.91 -31.47 -27.05
CA ILE A 665 -21.17 -31.82 -25.82
C ILE A 665 -22.14 -32.27 -24.73
N PRO A 666 -21.79 -33.30 -23.93
CA PRO A 666 -22.60 -33.73 -22.80
C PRO A 666 -22.48 -32.75 -21.61
N PRO A 667 -23.45 -32.72 -20.67
CA PRO A 667 -23.44 -31.83 -19.51
C PRO A 667 -22.17 -31.91 -18.65
N THR A 668 -21.62 -33.12 -18.48
CA THR A 668 -20.37 -33.35 -17.73
C THR A 668 -19.16 -32.73 -18.41
N MET A 669 -19.09 -32.73 -19.76
CA MET A 669 -18.04 -32.06 -20.50
C MET A 669 -18.18 -30.54 -20.43
N SER A 670 -19.43 -30.02 -20.50
CA SER A 670 -19.71 -28.59 -20.27
C SER A 670 -19.22 -28.14 -18.90
N ALA A 671 -19.53 -28.88 -17.83
CA ALA A 671 -19.06 -28.59 -16.46
C ALA A 671 -17.51 -28.65 -16.34
N LEU A 672 -16.89 -29.66 -16.96
CA LEU A 672 -15.42 -29.78 -16.97
C LEU A 672 -14.75 -28.57 -17.65
N LEU A 673 -15.23 -28.20 -18.83
CA LEU A 673 -14.69 -27.07 -19.59
C LEU A 673 -14.94 -25.74 -18.87
N HIS A 674 -16.14 -25.58 -18.27
CA HIS A 674 -16.47 -24.43 -17.45
C HIS A 674 -15.50 -24.27 -16.27
N ASN A 675 -15.32 -25.31 -15.43
CA ASN A 675 -14.41 -25.27 -14.30
C ASN A 675 -12.95 -25.05 -14.73
N THR A 676 -12.53 -25.66 -15.84
CA THR A 676 -11.18 -25.45 -16.39
C THR A 676 -10.98 -24.00 -16.84
N SER A 677 -11.97 -23.40 -17.51
CA SER A 677 -11.89 -22.02 -17.96
C SER A 677 -11.88 -21.05 -16.76
N THR A 678 -12.69 -21.31 -15.75
CA THR A 678 -12.71 -20.53 -14.49
C THR A 678 -11.35 -20.56 -13.80
N LEU A 679 -10.74 -21.74 -13.68
CA LEU A 679 -9.41 -21.89 -13.10
C LEU A 679 -8.33 -21.14 -13.91
N LEU A 680 -8.34 -21.27 -15.24
CA LEU A 680 -7.38 -20.59 -16.10
C LEU A 680 -7.50 -19.06 -16.01
N ILE A 681 -8.73 -18.52 -16.02
CA ILE A 681 -8.97 -17.09 -15.87
C ILE A 681 -8.52 -16.62 -14.49
N SER A 682 -8.80 -17.39 -13.43
CA SER A 682 -8.37 -17.07 -12.05
C SER A 682 -6.85 -17.06 -11.93
N LEU A 683 -6.15 -18.06 -12.51
CA LEU A 683 -4.68 -18.08 -12.51
C LEU A 683 -4.07 -16.93 -13.33
N GLU A 684 -4.72 -16.52 -14.44
CA GLU A 684 -4.30 -15.32 -15.19
C GLU A 684 -4.53 -14.05 -14.37
N SER A 685 -5.59 -13.97 -13.59
CA SER A 685 -5.92 -12.86 -12.72
C SER A 685 -4.89 -12.63 -11.61
N MET A 686 -4.19 -13.67 -11.18
CA MET A 686 -3.15 -13.61 -10.15
C MET A 686 -1.78 -13.15 -10.67
N LYS A 687 -1.59 -13.04 -11.98
CA LYS A 687 -0.32 -12.57 -12.56
C LYS A 687 -0.18 -11.07 -12.41
N ASN A 688 1.07 -10.59 -12.45
CA ASN A 688 1.36 -9.16 -12.46
C ASN A 688 0.61 -8.46 -13.59
N LEU A 689 0.25 -7.21 -13.37
CA LEU A 689 -0.57 -6.39 -14.26
C LEU A 689 0.28 -5.56 -15.20
N LEU A 690 1.43 -5.06 -14.71
CA LEU A 690 2.43 -4.35 -15.48
C LEU A 690 3.43 -5.35 -16.07
N ASP A 691 3.93 -5.07 -17.27
CA ASP A 691 4.95 -5.90 -17.92
C ASP A 691 6.35 -5.46 -17.50
N ASP A 692 7.20 -6.40 -17.03
CA ASP A 692 8.62 -6.17 -16.66
C ASP A 692 9.45 -5.44 -17.74
N GLY A 693 8.97 -5.37 -18.97
CA GLY A 693 9.62 -4.70 -20.11
C GLY A 693 9.37 -3.19 -20.19
N GLU A 694 8.32 -2.68 -19.56
CA GLU A 694 8.02 -1.24 -19.49
C GLU A 694 8.79 -0.55 -18.37
N GLU A 695 9.03 -1.24 -17.24
CA GLU A 695 9.86 -0.74 -16.14
C GLU A 695 11.30 -0.42 -16.58
N LYS A 696 11.88 -1.27 -17.42
CA LYS A 696 13.27 -1.07 -17.92
C LYS A 696 13.42 0.08 -18.91
N ARG A 697 12.35 0.58 -19.51
CA ARG A 697 12.39 1.73 -20.43
C ARG A 697 12.32 3.08 -19.72
N GLN A 698 11.98 3.11 -18.44
CA GLN A 698 11.87 4.34 -17.65
C GLN A 698 13.06 4.56 -16.71
N ALA A 699 13.91 3.56 -16.50
CA ALA A 699 15.16 3.68 -15.76
C ALA A 699 16.34 4.13 -16.63
N VAL A 700 16.12 4.44 -17.90
CA VAL A 700 17.05 5.05 -18.85
C VAL A 700 16.54 6.44 -19.21
#